data_0c35cad0a456d0a5444650136e8ecbd4
#
_entry.id   0c35cad0a456d0a5444650136e8ecbd4
#
_cell.length_a   1.000
_cell.length_b   1.000
_cell.length_c   1.000
_cell.angle_alpha   90.00
_cell.angle_beta   90.00
_cell.angle_gamma   90.00
#
_symmetry.space_group_name_H-M   'P 1'
#
loop_
_entity.id
_entity.type
_entity.pdbx_description
1 polymer ?
#
loop_
_entity_poly.entity_id
_entity_poly.type
_entity_poly.pdbx_seq_one_letter_code
_entity_poly.pdbx_strand_id
1 'polypeptide(L)'
;MKRIWFIGLLCALLAFASVKAEDELDIDGAVEDDLGKSRDGSKTDDEVVQREEESIQLDGLNAAQIKEIREKSEKHVFQAEVNRMMKLIINSLYKNKEIFLRELISNASDALDKIRLLSLTNEDALAANEELTIKIKSDKEKNMLHITDTGVGMTKEDLIRNLGTIAKSGTSEFLNKMTEVESEGQSTSELIGQFGVGFYSAFLVADKVIVSSKHNNGTQHIWESDSNEFSVIEDPRGDTLGRGTTITLVMKEEATDYLELETIKNLVRKYSQFINFPIYVWSSKTETVEEPIDEDTEAEEKDATEDEVEVEEEEDEKEDKPKTKKVEKTVWDWELMNDIKPIWTRPAKEVEEDEYKAFYKTFSKDTDEPLSHIHFTAEGEVTFKSILFVPAAAPRGMFDEYGTKKNDFIKLFVRRVFITDDFNDMMPKYLNFVRGVVDSDDLPLNVSRETLQQHKLLKVIRKKLVRKTLDMIKKIAEEQYNDKFWKEFGTNIKLGVIEDHSNRTRLAKLLRFQTSNSDTVLASLEQYVERMKDKQDKIYFMAGTSRKEAESSPFVESLLKKGYEVIYLTEPVDEYCVQALPEFDGKRFQNVAKEGIKFDESDKAKETREALEKEFEPLTTWMKDSALKDKIEKAILSQRLTKSPCALVASQYGWSGNMERIMKAQAYQTGKDISTNYYASQKKTLEINPKHPLIKEMLKRVSTDGEDQTASDLAMVLFETATLRSGYQLQDTKAYGDRIERMLRLSMNVDLTEQACHSLAKYTIRLDQLLNSVPEWCCSQAFPSSTVI
;
A
#
# COMPACT_ATOMS: atom_id res chain seq x y z
N MET A 1 5.90 -9.43 -20.45
CA MET A 1 6.80 -8.30 -20.79
C MET A 1 6.38 -6.98 -20.11
N LYS A 2 5.12 -6.53 -20.11
CA LYS A 2 4.72 -5.27 -19.43
C LYS A 2 4.94 -5.26 -17.90
N ARG A 3 4.77 -6.37 -17.20
CA ARG A 3 5.00 -6.46 -15.74
C ARG A 3 6.49 -6.35 -15.33
N ILE A 4 7.40 -6.83 -16.15
CA ILE A 4 8.85 -6.76 -15.88
C ILE A 4 9.37 -5.32 -16.00
N TRP A 5 8.82 -4.54 -16.92
CA TRP A 5 9.15 -3.13 -17.11
C TRP A 5 8.79 -2.26 -15.92
N PHE A 6 7.64 -2.55 -15.30
CA PHE A 6 7.13 -1.78 -14.17
C PHE A 6 7.96 -1.98 -12.89
N ILE A 7 8.40 -3.20 -12.65
CA ILE A 7 9.24 -3.54 -11.49
C ILE A 7 10.64 -2.94 -11.63
N GLY A 8 11.18 -2.89 -12.84
CA GLY A 8 12.46 -2.23 -13.12
C GLY A 8 12.42 -0.72 -12.83
N LEU A 9 11.33 -0.04 -13.19
CA LEU A 9 11.13 1.40 -12.91
C LEU A 9 10.98 1.66 -11.42
N LEU A 10 10.22 0.82 -10.71
CA LEU A 10 10.02 0.92 -9.26
C LEU A 10 11.34 0.71 -8.50
N CYS A 11 12.15 -0.28 -8.91
CA CYS A 11 13.46 -0.51 -8.32
C CYS A 11 14.45 0.65 -8.58
N ALA A 12 14.36 1.30 -9.74
CA ALA A 12 15.19 2.48 -10.06
C ALA A 12 14.83 3.68 -9.18
N LEU A 13 13.54 3.90 -8.94
CA LEU A 13 13.04 4.98 -8.07
C LEU A 13 13.39 4.72 -6.60
N LEU A 14 13.36 3.48 -6.15
CA LEU A 14 13.75 3.08 -4.80
C LEU A 14 15.26 3.23 -4.56
N ALA A 15 16.09 2.94 -5.56
CA ALA A 15 17.53 3.17 -5.48
C ALA A 15 17.87 4.67 -5.38
N PHE A 16 17.06 5.55 -5.98
CA PHE A 16 17.22 7.02 -5.85
C PHE A 16 16.73 7.55 -4.48
N ALA A 17 15.70 6.91 -3.89
CA ALA A 17 15.24 7.26 -2.56
C ALA A 17 16.27 6.88 -1.47
N SER A 18 16.97 5.76 -1.65
CA SER A 18 18.02 5.31 -0.72
C SER A 18 19.22 6.25 -0.66
N VAL A 19 19.59 6.88 -1.79
CA VAL A 19 20.72 7.83 -1.85
C VAL A 19 20.39 9.18 -1.23
N LYS A 20 19.10 9.56 -1.13
CA LYS A 20 18.68 10.78 -0.43
C LYS A 20 18.36 10.59 1.05
N ALA A 21 18.25 9.34 1.50
CA ALA A 21 17.96 9.02 2.92
C ALA A 21 19.23 8.90 3.78
N GLU A 22 20.42 8.93 3.21
CA GLU A 22 21.68 8.89 3.97
C GLU A 22 22.05 10.21 4.66
N ASP A 23 21.40 11.33 4.31
CA ASP A 23 21.66 12.63 4.94
C ASP A 23 20.72 12.98 6.13
N GLU A 24 19.82 12.11 6.54
CA GLU A 24 18.93 12.31 7.70
C GLU A 24 19.11 11.29 8.84
N LEU A 25 20.21 10.55 8.86
CA LEU A 25 20.47 9.54 9.90
C LEU A 25 21.71 9.92 10.69
N ASP A 26 21.53 10.65 11.78
CA ASP A 26 22.41 10.54 12.96
C ASP A 26 21.94 11.37 14.17
N ILE A 27 20.66 11.34 14.54
CA ILE A 27 20.22 11.97 15.82
C ILE A 27 19.40 11.01 16.72
N ASP A 28 19.12 9.78 16.36
CA ASP A 28 18.26 8.90 17.19
C ASP A 28 18.99 7.72 17.90
N GLY A 29 20.31 7.77 17.99
CA GLY A 29 21.11 6.71 18.64
C GLY A 29 21.64 6.98 20.06
N ALA A 30 21.31 8.10 20.68
CA ALA A 30 21.96 8.52 21.94
C ALA A 30 21.02 8.95 23.07
N VAL A 31 19.74 8.63 23.08
CA VAL A 31 18.80 9.11 24.13
C VAL A 31 18.06 8.00 24.87
N GLU A 32 18.46 6.76 24.83
CA GLU A 32 17.74 5.70 25.59
C GLU A 32 18.44 5.13 26.83
N ASP A 33 19.61 5.63 27.25
CA ASP A 33 20.32 5.03 28.40
C ASP A 33 20.63 5.96 29.58
N ASP A 34 20.01 7.15 29.71
CA ASP A 34 20.31 8.03 30.84
C ASP A 34 19.07 8.67 31.52
N LEU A 35 18.01 7.89 31.70
CA LEU A 35 16.89 8.24 32.58
C LEU A 35 16.96 7.40 33.90
N GLY A 36 17.89 7.73 34.74
CA GLY A 36 17.93 7.05 36.02
C GLY A 36 19.13 7.31 36.88
N LYS A 37 19.65 8.52 36.98
CA LYS A 37 20.46 8.93 38.12
C LYS A 37 20.35 10.42 38.35
N SER A 38 19.64 10.81 39.42
CA SER A 38 19.74 12.09 40.05
C SER A 38 21.23 12.44 40.26
N ARG A 39 21.73 13.48 39.57
CA ARG A 39 23.02 14.10 39.86
C ARG A 39 22.77 15.47 40.43
N ASP A 40 22.87 15.54 41.75
CA ASP A 40 23.09 16.81 42.43
C ASP A 40 24.43 17.41 41.99
N GLY A 41 24.37 18.64 41.45
CA GLY A 41 25.50 19.55 41.39
C GLY A 41 26.57 19.26 40.34
N SER A 42 26.27 19.39 39.06
CA SER A 42 27.29 19.51 38.03
C SER A 42 27.31 20.91 37.40
N LYS A 43 28.51 21.46 37.24
CA LYS A 43 28.74 22.75 36.56
C LYS A 43 28.08 22.91 35.17
N THR A 44 27.59 21.82 34.59
CA THR A 44 26.89 21.77 33.33
C THR A 44 25.47 22.33 33.42
N ASP A 45 24.83 22.22 34.60
CA ASP A 45 23.46 22.72 34.78
C ASP A 45 23.43 24.25 34.84
N ASP A 46 24.47 24.86 35.43
CA ASP A 46 24.61 26.33 35.48
C ASP A 46 24.90 26.91 34.08
N GLU A 47 25.67 26.22 33.24
CA GLU A 47 25.94 26.66 31.85
C GLU A 47 24.71 26.44 30.93
N VAL A 48 23.87 25.45 31.17
CA VAL A 48 22.62 25.26 30.44
C VAL A 48 21.58 26.30 30.84
N VAL A 49 21.46 26.60 32.13
CA VAL A 49 20.57 27.67 32.63
C VAL A 49 21.05 29.05 32.12
N GLN A 50 22.36 29.31 32.08
CA GLN A 50 22.91 30.55 31.50
C GLN A 50 22.65 30.63 29.98
N ARG A 51 22.73 29.51 29.24
CA ARG A 51 22.38 29.49 27.81
C ARG A 51 20.88 29.63 27.58
N GLU A 52 20.03 29.09 28.43
CA GLU A 52 18.59 29.34 28.36
C GLU A 52 18.25 30.77 28.75
N GLU A 53 18.90 31.34 29.73
CA GLU A 53 18.75 32.77 30.09
C GLU A 53 19.28 33.71 29.02
N GLU A 54 20.36 33.37 28.30
CA GLU A 54 20.86 34.10 27.16
C GLU A 54 19.99 33.96 25.92
N SER A 55 19.34 32.82 25.72
CA SER A 55 18.40 32.58 24.63
C SER A 55 17.03 33.24 24.82
N ILE A 56 16.66 33.62 26.04
CA ILE A 56 15.46 34.40 26.38
C ILE A 56 15.70 35.93 26.24
N GLN A 57 16.75 36.36 25.62
CA GLN A 57 16.86 37.78 25.16
C GLN A 57 15.95 37.99 23.93
N LEU A 58 14.63 38.01 24.16
CA LEU A 58 13.67 38.57 23.24
C LEU A 58 13.99 40.10 23.15
N ASP A 59 14.50 40.55 22.01
CA ASP A 59 14.75 41.98 21.68
C ASP A 59 15.66 42.75 22.65
N GLY A 60 16.67 42.11 23.22
CA GLY A 60 17.65 42.80 24.05
C GLY A 60 17.18 43.15 25.48
N LEU A 61 16.04 42.57 25.93
CA LEU A 61 15.52 42.76 27.28
C LEU A 61 16.03 41.65 28.23
N ASN A 62 16.53 42.02 29.40
CA ASN A 62 16.94 41.08 30.41
C ASN A 62 15.75 40.61 31.27
N ALA A 63 15.90 39.52 32.03
CA ALA A 63 14.82 38.91 32.82
C ALA A 63 14.15 39.88 33.82
N ALA A 64 14.92 40.83 34.39
CA ALA A 64 14.40 41.85 35.31
C ALA A 64 13.51 42.83 34.57
N GLN A 65 13.89 43.26 33.35
CA GLN A 65 13.10 44.14 32.51
C GLN A 65 11.82 43.52 32.02
N ILE A 66 11.86 42.21 31.68
CA ILE A 66 10.66 41.45 31.31
C ILE A 66 9.68 41.36 32.50
N LYS A 67 10.20 41.17 33.71
CA LYS A 67 9.35 41.12 34.92
C LYS A 67 8.74 42.51 35.19
N GLU A 68 9.49 43.58 35.06
CA GLU A 68 9.02 44.96 35.23
C GLU A 68 7.98 45.34 34.16
N ILE A 69 8.17 44.90 32.90
CA ILE A 69 7.19 45.08 31.83
C ILE A 69 5.89 44.33 32.11
N ARG A 70 5.98 43.08 32.64
CA ARG A 70 4.81 42.32 33.01
C ARG A 70 4.03 42.88 34.20
N GLU A 71 4.73 43.48 35.18
CA GLU A 71 4.12 44.13 36.34
C GLU A 71 3.45 45.46 36.00
N LYS A 72 3.99 46.19 35.03
CA LYS A 72 3.46 47.48 34.54
C LYS A 72 2.54 47.34 33.31
N SER A 73 2.39 46.15 32.74
CA SER A 73 1.55 45.98 31.56
C SER A 73 0.07 46.09 31.88
N GLU A 74 -0.65 46.95 31.17
CA GLU A 74 -2.09 46.96 31.16
C GLU A 74 -2.60 45.74 30.36
N LYS A 75 -3.39 44.90 31.01
CA LYS A 75 -4.01 43.72 30.38
C LYS A 75 -5.27 44.15 29.67
N HIS A 76 -5.28 44.11 28.35
CA HIS A 76 -6.47 44.31 27.54
C HIS A 76 -7.04 42.93 27.11
N VAL A 77 -8.35 42.81 27.19
CA VAL A 77 -9.06 41.63 26.66
C VAL A 77 -9.30 41.81 25.18
N PHE A 78 -8.94 40.79 24.37
CA PHE A 78 -9.24 40.86 22.95
C PHE A 78 -10.75 40.97 22.71
N GLN A 79 -11.16 41.90 21.87
CA GLN A 79 -12.52 42.05 21.39
C GLN A 79 -12.62 41.45 19.98
N ALA A 80 -13.66 40.64 19.73
CA ALA A 80 -13.87 40.02 18.44
C ALA A 80 -15.10 40.62 17.75
N GLU A 81 -14.95 40.89 16.45
CA GLU A 81 -16.09 41.22 15.58
C GLU A 81 -16.79 39.93 15.19
N VAL A 82 -17.88 39.58 15.86
CA VAL A 82 -18.56 38.28 15.77
C VAL A 82 -18.95 37.92 14.33
N ASN A 83 -19.49 38.87 13.57
CA ASN A 83 -19.89 38.66 12.18
C ASN A 83 -18.69 38.29 11.27
N ARG A 84 -17.52 38.86 11.55
CA ARG A 84 -16.31 38.53 10.79
C ARG A 84 -15.77 37.15 11.16
N MET A 85 -15.85 36.79 12.43
CA MET A 85 -15.49 35.43 12.88
C MET A 85 -16.43 34.37 12.30
N MET A 86 -17.73 34.63 12.25
CA MET A 86 -18.69 33.73 11.58
C MET A 86 -18.35 33.53 10.12
N LYS A 87 -18.02 34.59 9.38
CA LYS A 87 -17.59 34.50 7.97
C LYS A 87 -16.29 33.70 7.81
N LEU A 88 -15.35 33.79 8.74
CA LEU A 88 -14.12 32.99 8.72
C LEU A 88 -14.40 31.50 8.99
N ILE A 89 -15.30 31.20 9.94
CA ILE A 89 -15.72 29.83 10.24
C ILE A 89 -16.40 29.23 9.02
N ILE A 90 -17.36 29.94 8.42
CA ILE A 90 -18.12 29.46 7.27
C ILE A 90 -17.25 29.28 6.03
N ASN A 91 -16.31 30.23 5.75
CA ASN A 91 -15.60 30.23 4.46
C ASN A 91 -14.20 29.64 4.50
N SER A 92 -13.58 29.45 5.68
CA SER A 92 -12.16 29.10 5.78
C SER A 92 -11.84 27.91 6.69
N LEU A 93 -12.73 27.57 7.62
CA LEU A 93 -12.45 26.51 8.58
C LEU A 93 -12.54 25.12 7.95
N TYR A 94 -13.49 24.93 7.06
CA TYR A 94 -13.81 23.65 6.45
C TYR A 94 -13.51 23.64 4.96
N LYS A 95 -12.80 22.62 4.48
CA LYS A 95 -12.49 22.44 3.06
C LYS A 95 -13.67 21.85 2.29
N ASN A 96 -14.37 20.89 2.91
CA ASN A 96 -15.47 20.16 2.31
C ASN A 96 -16.79 20.59 2.95
N LYS A 97 -17.76 21.06 2.15
CA LYS A 97 -19.08 21.45 2.65
C LYS A 97 -19.87 20.28 3.22
N GLU A 98 -19.69 19.08 2.68
CA GLU A 98 -20.41 17.85 3.06
C GLU A 98 -20.30 17.45 4.53
N ILE A 99 -19.30 17.97 5.23
CA ILE A 99 -19.07 17.66 6.66
C ILE A 99 -20.13 18.25 7.59
N PHE A 100 -20.97 19.20 7.09
CA PHE A 100 -22.06 19.75 7.90
C PHE A 100 -22.95 18.65 8.49
N LEU A 101 -23.26 17.63 7.70
CA LEU A 101 -24.10 16.53 8.14
C LEU A 101 -23.43 15.71 9.25
N ARG A 102 -22.12 15.45 9.13
CA ARG A 102 -21.32 14.79 10.18
C ARG A 102 -21.38 15.56 11.49
N GLU A 103 -21.17 16.87 11.46
CA GLU A 103 -21.15 17.71 12.66
C GLU A 103 -22.52 17.77 13.33
N LEU A 104 -23.61 17.88 12.54
CA LEU A 104 -24.97 17.94 13.11
C LEU A 104 -25.38 16.57 13.69
N ILE A 105 -25.07 15.46 13.03
CA ILE A 105 -25.33 14.12 13.57
C ILE A 105 -24.47 13.87 14.82
N SER A 106 -23.22 14.31 14.86
CA SER A 106 -22.35 14.19 16.04
C SER A 106 -22.91 14.97 17.24
N ASN A 107 -23.47 16.17 16.99
CA ASN A 107 -24.12 16.97 18.04
C ASN A 107 -25.41 16.29 18.53
N ALA A 108 -26.19 15.70 17.64
CA ALA A 108 -27.37 14.91 17.98
C ALA A 108 -26.99 13.70 18.84
N SER A 109 -25.92 12.98 18.47
CA SER A 109 -25.38 11.86 19.27
C SER A 109 -24.99 12.31 20.68
N ASP A 110 -24.29 13.45 20.81
CA ASP A 110 -23.93 14.02 22.12
C ASP A 110 -25.15 14.36 22.96
N ALA A 111 -26.23 14.88 22.34
CA ALA A 111 -27.49 15.20 23.03
C ALA A 111 -28.18 13.92 23.53
N LEU A 112 -28.11 12.84 22.76
CA LEU A 112 -28.64 11.53 23.15
C LEU A 112 -27.80 10.89 24.26
N ASP A 113 -26.48 10.99 24.20
CA ASP A 113 -25.59 10.49 25.25
C ASP A 113 -25.82 11.25 26.57
N LYS A 114 -26.02 12.56 26.51
CA LYS A 114 -26.34 13.37 27.72
C LYS A 114 -27.60 12.90 28.40
N ILE A 115 -28.70 12.70 27.65
CA ILE A 115 -29.96 12.25 28.25
C ILE A 115 -29.85 10.80 28.75
N ARG A 116 -29.10 9.94 28.04
CA ARG A 116 -28.80 8.58 28.49
C ARG A 116 -28.04 8.57 29.82
N LEU A 117 -27.04 9.45 29.96
CA LEU A 117 -26.31 9.58 31.22
C LEU A 117 -27.21 10.13 32.35
N LEU A 118 -28.05 11.10 32.06
CA LEU A 118 -29.01 11.62 33.02
C LEU A 118 -30.04 10.59 33.45
N SER A 119 -30.43 9.68 32.55
CA SER A 119 -31.40 8.61 32.88
C SER A 119 -30.84 7.56 33.85
N LEU A 120 -29.51 7.41 33.93
CA LEU A 120 -28.86 6.54 34.92
C LEU A 120 -29.07 7.03 36.36
N THR A 121 -29.28 8.34 36.55
CA THR A 121 -29.48 8.95 37.85
C THR A 121 -30.96 9.32 38.13
N ASN A 122 -31.77 9.49 37.06
CA ASN A 122 -33.17 9.86 37.14
C ASN A 122 -33.95 9.07 36.06
N GLU A 123 -34.71 8.07 36.48
CA GLU A 123 -35.51 7.21 35.58
C GLU A 123 -36.60 8.00 34.85
N ASP A 124 -37.11 9.07 35.41
CA ASP A 124 -38.14 9.93 34.78
C ASP A 124 -37.59 10.76 33.61
N ALA A 125 -36.25 10.81 33.44
CA ALA A 125 -35.62 11.62 32.39
C ALA A 125 -36.04 11.20 30.96
N LEU A 126 -36.39 9.94 30.77
CA LEU A 126 -36.86 9.40 29.48
C LEU A 126 -38.37 9.38 29.30
N ALA A 127 -39.16 9.75 30.30
CA ALA A 127 -40.64 9.61 30.31
C ALA A 127 -41.34 10.30 29.15
N ALA A 128 -40.77 11.43 28.65
CA ALA A 128 -41.38 12.17 27.52
C ALA A 128 -41.14 11.48 26.15
N ASN A 129 -40.07 10.72 26.00
CA ASN A 129 -39.74 9.96 24.81
C ASN A 129 -38.70 8.85 25.17
N GLU A 130 -39.11 7.60 25.11
CA GLU A 130 -38.23 6.46 25.48
C GLU A 130 -37.22 6.14 24.40
N GLU A 131 -37.53 6.39 23.10
CA GLU A 131 -36.67 6.06 21.99
C GLU A 131 -35.55 7.10 21.83
N LEU A 132 -34.31 6.64 21.75
CA LEU A 132 -33.14 7.46 21.49
C LEU A 132 -32.74 7.31 20.02
N THR A 133 -33.21 8.22 19.16
CA THR A 133 -33.06 8.13 17.69
C THR A 133 -32.65 9.47 17.07
N ILE A 134 -32.06 9.36 15.89
CA ILE A 134 -31.77 10.50 14.98
C ILE A 134 -32.54 10.24 13.69
N LYS A 135 -33.38 11.21 13.27
CA LYS A 135 -34.22 11.13 12.07
C LYS A 135 -33.88 12.24 11.09
N ILE A 136 -33.62 11.89 9.82
CA ILE A 136 -33.25 12.82 8.75
C ILE A 136 -34.31 12.78 7.65
N LYS A 137 -34.88 13.95 7.29
CA LYS A 137 -35.91 14.07 6.26
C LYS A 137 -35.56 15.23 5.34
N SER A 138 -35.54 14.99 4.02
CA SER A 138 -35.45 16.04 3.01
C SER A 138 -36.85 16.41 2.48
N ASP A 139 -37.09 17.72 2.30
CA ASP A 139 -38.26 18.28 1.64
C ASP A 139 -37.75 19.10 0.43
N LYS A 140 -37.78 18.47 -0.74
CA LYS A 140 -37.31 19.10 -1.99
C LYS A 140 -38.20 20.23 -2.46
N GLU A 141 -39.50 20.14 -2.19
CA GLU A 141 -40.47 21.19 -2.61
C GLU A 141 -40.25 22.51 -1.88
N LYS A 142 -39.92 22.41 -0.58
CA LYS A 142 -39.62 23.57 0.27
C LYS A 142 -38.15 23.92 0.35
N ASN A 143 -37.28 23.14 -0.31
CA ASN A 143 -35.84 23.28 -0.27
C ASN A 143 -35.28 23.21 1.17
N MET A 144 -35.75 22.26 1.97
CA MET A 144 -35.42 22.12 3.39
C MET A 144 -34.90 20.73 3.74
N LEU A 145 -33.93 20.68 4.65
CA LEU A 145 -33.44 19.47 5.27
C LEU A 145 -33.71 19.52 6.78
N HIS A 146 -34.35 18.48 7.31
CA HIS A 146 -34.70 18.34 8.73
C HIS A 146 -33.83 17.23 9.37
N ILE A 147 -33.22 17.56 10.51
CA ILE A 147 -32.46 16.62 11.34
C ILE A 147 -33.05 16.71 12.74
N THR A 148 -33.64 15.62 13.21
CA THR A 148 -34.34 15.54 14.49
C THR A 148 -33.66 14.53 15.40
N ASP A 149 -33.34 14.90 16.63
CA ASP A 149 -32.90 14.03 17.70
C ASP A 149 -33.90 14.03 18.86
N THR A 150 -33.91 12.93 19.61
CA THR A 150 -34.69 12.78 20.84
C THR A 150 -33.82 12.95 22.10
N GLY A 151 -32.76 13.76 21.98
CA GLY A 151 -31.78 14.01 23.02
C GLY A 151 -32.30 14.88 24.18
N VAL A 152 -31.37 15.45 24.93
CA VAL A 152 -31.68 16.24 26.14
C VAL A 152 -32.48 17.49 25.84
N GLY A 153 -32.46 18.04 24.61
CA GLY A 153 -33.01 19.30 24.25
C GLY A 153 -32.32 20.50 24.91
N MET A 154 -32.85 21.70 24.64
CA MET A 154 -32.33 22.97 25.16
C MET A 154 -33.43 23.84 25.70
N THR A 155 -33.17 24.52 26.82
CA THR A 155 -34.04 25.60 27.34
C THR A 155 -33.81 26.89 26.55
N LYS A 156 -34.67 27.91 26.75
CA LYS A 156 -34.48 29.23 26.13
C LYS A 156 -33.10 29.81 26.44
N GLU A 157 -32.68 29.70 27.67
CA GLU A 157 -31.38 30.17 28.16
C GLU A 157 -30.24 29.41 27.51
N ASP A 158 -30.39 28.07 27.30
CA ASP A 158 -29.41 27.24 26.64
C ASP A 158 -29.28 27.57 25.16
N LEU A 159 -30.41 27.82 24.46
CA LEU A 159 -30.41 28.27 23.06
C LEU A 159 -29.63 29.58 22.89
N ILE A 160 -29.92 30.57 23.74
CA ILE A 160 -29.22 31.86 23.72
C ILE A 160 -27.73 31.67 24.01
N ARG A 161 -27.41 30.91 25.03
CA ARG A 161 -26.04 30.76 25.54
C ARG A 161 -25.18 29.90 24.66
N ASN A 162 -25.70 28.76 24.16
CA ASN A 162 -24.89 27.75 23.43
C ASN A 162 -24.89 28.00 21.92
N LEU A 163 -25.98 28.47 21.32
CA LEU A 163 -26.03 28.80 19.89
C LEU A 163 -25.74 30.28 19.58
N GLY A 164 -25.90 31.16 20.58
CA GLY A 164 -25.57 32.58 20.42
C GLY A 164 -24.15 32.97 20.79
N THR A 165 -23.29 32.03 21.26
CA THR A 165 -21.90 32.30 21.62
C THR A 165 -20.98 31.39 20.86
N ILE A 166 -20.12 31.97 20.01
CA ILE A 166 -19.12 31.19 19.21
C ILE A 166 -18.10 30.52 20.10
N ALA A 167 -17.67 29.30 19.74
CA ALA A 167 -16.72 28.48 20.45
C ALA A 167 -17.13 28.13 21.90
N LYS A 168 -18.42 28.14 22.19
CA LYS A 168 -18.96 27.67 23.46
C LYS A 168 -19.57 26.29 23.29
N SER A 169 -19.08 25.31 24.06
CA SER A 169 -19.57 23.93 24.01
C SER A 169 -20.35 23.59 25.27
N GLY A 170 -21.66 23.40 25.14
CA GLY A 170 -22.48 22.86 26.23
C GLY A 170 -22.10 21.41 26.60
N THR A 171 -21.40 20.71 25.72
CA THR A 171 -20.84 19.38 25.98
C THR A 171 -19.65 19.46 26.92
N SER A 172 -18.75 20.41 26.73
CA SER A 172 -17.61 20.65 27.65
C SER A 172 -18.06 21.08 29.02
N GLU A 173 -19.10 21.94 29.12
CA GLU A 173 -19.65 22.34 30.43
C GLU A 173 -20.32 21.17 31.15
N PHE A 174 -21.01 20.30 30.43
CA PHE A 174 -21.62 19.08 30.98
C PHE A 174 -20.54 18.13 31.51
N LEU A 175 -19.46 17.89 30.74
CA LEU A 175 -18.34 17.06 31.19
C LEU A 175 -17.66 17.60 32.44
N ASN A 176 -17.41 18.89 32.52
CA ASN A 176 -16.82 19.52 33.70
C ASN A 176 -17.69 19.33 34.95
N LYS A 177 -19.00 19.50 34.82
CA LYS A 177 -19.94 19.27 35.94
C LYS A 177 -19.98 17.81 36.37
N MET A 178 -19.92 16.87 35.42
CA MET A 178 -19.91 15.43 35.75
C MET A 178 -18.59 15.03 36.44
N THR A 179 -17.46 15.57 36.00
CA THR A 179 -16.14 15.31 36.60
C THR A 179 -16.05 15.88 38.02
N GLU A 180 -16.72 16.98 38.33
CA GLU A 180 -16.80 17.54 39.69
C GLU A 180 -17.65 16.69 40.63
N VAL A 181 -18.61 15.94 40.13
CA VAL A 181 -19.53 15.09 40.91
C VAL A 181 -18.96 13.68 41.14
N GLU A 182 -18.18 13.15 40.20
CA GLU A 182 -17.59 11.82 40.26
C GLU A 182 -16.16 11.88 40.87
N SER A 183 -16.06 11.72 42.19
CA SER A 183 -14.84 11.24 42.81
C SER A 183 -14.73 9.73 42.55
N GLU A 184 -13.73 9.34 41.69
CA GLU A 184 -13.32 7.96 41.38
C GLU A 184 -13.96 7.26 40.18
N GLY A 185 -13.32 7.36 39.02
CA GLY A 185 -12.95 6.13 38.29
C GLY A 185 -13.80 5.68 37.12
N GLN A 186 -14.79 6.43 36.57
CA GLN A 186 -15.39 6.05 35.28
C GLN A 186 -15.22 7.16 34.25
N SER A 187 -14.53 6.80 33.16
CA SER A 187 -14.26 7.67 32.03
C SER A 187 -15.56 8.02 31.30
N THR A 188 -16.08 9.24 31.51
CA THR A 188 -17.23 9.81 30.79
C THR A 188 -16.85 10.41 29.44
N SER A 189 -15.80 9.93 28.80
CA SER A 189 -15.17 10.60 27.64
C SER A 189 -15.76 10.28 26.26
N GLU A 190 -16.98 9.73 26.18
CA GLU A 190 -17.58 9.38 24.88
C GLU A 190 -18.12 10.59 24.10
N LEU A 191 -18.30 11.75 24.72
CA LEU A 191 -18.87 12.94 24.09
C LEU A 191 -17.91 13.58 23.09
N ILE A 192 -18.41 13.90 21.88
CA ILE A 192 -17.63 14.28 20.71
C ILE A 192 -17.43 15.80 20.60
N GLY A 193 -18.45 16.61 20.92
CA GLY A 193 -18.58 18.04 20.63
C GLY A 193 -17.83 18.96 21.59
N GLN A 194 -16.50 19.05 21.53
CA GLN A 194 -15.69 19.83 22.49
C GLN A 194 -15.43 21.29 22.06
N PHE A 195 -15.41 21.60 20.75
CA PHE A 195 -14.94 22.90 20.25
C PHE A 195 -16.01 24.00 20.15
N GLY A 196 -17.29 23.65 20.17
CA GLY A 196 -18.40 24.62 20.08
C GLY A 196 -18.51 25.36 18.74
N VAL A 197 -17.94 24.82 17.66
CA VAL A 197 -17.99 25.44 16.32
C VAL A 197 -18.69 24.56 15.28
N GLY A 198 -18.86 23.24 15.55
CA GLY A 198 -19.43 22.28 14.61
C GLY A 198 -20.84 22.64 14.12
N PHE A 199 -21.68 23.19 15.00
CA PHE A 199 -23.03 23.64 14.65
C PHE A 199 -23.04 24.66 13.50
N TYR A 200 -22.09 25.59 13.48
CA TYR A 200 -22.05 26.66 12.47
C TYR A 200 -21.68 26.14 11.08
N SER A 201 -21.25 24.88 10.95
CA SER A 201 -21.08 24.22 9.64
C SER A 201 -22.39 24.15 8.84
N ALA A 202 -23.54 24.24 9.50
CA ALA A 202 -24.86 24.32 8.88
C ALA A 202 -24.93 25.47 7.86
N PHE A 203 -24.30 26.61 8.15
CA PHE A 203 -24.27 27.79 7.25
C PHE A 203 -23.37 27.63 6.02
N LEU A 204 -22.60 26.53 5.92
CA LEU A 204 -21.91 26.18 4.68
C LEU A 204 -22.92 25.89 3.55
N VAL A 205 -24.04 25.27 3.89
CA VAL A 205 -25.04 24.74 2.95
C VAL A 205 -26.42 25.40 3.07
N ALA A 206 -26.69 26.12 4.16
CA ALA A 206 -27.98 26.77 4.42
C ALA A 206 -27.85 28.30 4.45
N ASP A 207 -28.84 29.01 3.90
CA ASP A 207 -29.01 30.45 4.04
C ASP A 207 -29.65 30.81 5.39
N LYS A 208 -30.45 29.90 5.90
CA LYS A 208 -31.18 30.09 7.16
C LYS A 208 -31.24 28.79 7.94
N VAL A 209 -30.97 28.84 9.22
CA VAL A 209 -31.04 27.72 10.15
C VAL A 209 -32.10 27.98 11.20
N ILE A 210 -32.99 27.01 11.38
CA ILE A 210 -34.10 27.07 12.36
C ILE A 210 -33.88 25.88 13.31
N VAL A 211 -33.85 26.13 14.61
CA VAL A 211 -33.70 25.12 15.64
C VAL A 211 -34.91 25.15 16.58
N SER A 212 -35.74 24.11 16.49
CA SER A 212 -36.83 23.89 17.43
C SER A 212 -36.35 22.94 18.51
N SER A 213 -36.41 23.33 19.78
CA SER A 213 -35.89 22.50 20.87
C SER A 213 -36.81 22.51 22.09
N LYS A 214 -36.91 21.35 22.72
CA LYS A 214 -37.70 21.07 23.92
C LYS A 214 -36.88 20.31 24.94
N HIS A 215 -36.63 20.94 26.08
CA HIS A 215 -36.03 20.32 27.27
C HIS A 215 -37.12 19.87 28.25
N ASN A 216 -36.90 18.82 29.04
CA ASN A 216 -37.89 18.30 30.01
C ASN A 216 -38.43 19.39 30.94
N ASN A 217 -37.61 20.33 31.37
CA ASN A 217 -37.92 21.36 32.38
C ASN A 217 -38.37 22.70 31.76
N GLY A 218 -38.75 22.77 30.50
CA GLY A 218 -39.09 24.04 29.85
C GLY A 218 -40.20 23.90 28.81
N THR A 219 -40.64 25.04 28.22
CA THR A 219 -41.49 25.09 27.03
C THR A 219 -40.66 24.94 25.75
N GLN A 220 -41.30 24.54 24.65
CA GLN A 220 -40.63 24.44 23.35
C GLN A 220 -40.34 25.85 22.81
N HIS A 221 -39.12 26.05 22.34
CA HIS A 221 -38.66 27.30 21.75
C HIS A 221 -38.08 27.08 20.34
N ILE A 222 -38.18 28.12 19.53
CA ILE A 222 -37.59 28.19 18.19
C ILE A 222 -36.48 29.23 18.24
N TRP A 223 -35.26 28.82 17.84
CA TRP A 223 -34.16 29.68 17.54
C TRP A 223 -34.00 29.74 16.03
N GLU A 224 -33.78 30.92 15.48
CA GLU A 224 -33.66 31.14 14.04
C GLU A 224 -32.53 32.12 13.75
N SER A 225 -31.70 31.83 12.72
CA SER A 225 -30.59 32.71 12.30
C SER A 225 -30.30 32.63 10.80
N ASP A 226 -29.89 33.77 10.24
CA ASP A 226 -29.31 33.89 8.88
C ASP A 226 -27.80 34.03 8.88
N SER A 227 -27.12 33.70 9.99
CA SER A 227 -25.68 33.89 10.27
C SER A 227 -25.25 35.28 10.72
N ASN A 228 -26.06 36.32 10.58
CA ASN A 228 -25.74 37.69 11.03
C ASN A 228 -26.35 37.98 12.40
N GLU A 229 -27.59 37.61 12.59
CA GLU A 229 -28.35 37.77 13.83
C GLU A 229 -29.19 36.54 14.11
N PHE A 230 -29.66 36.39 15.32
CA PHE A 230 -30.58 35.32 15.70
C PHE A 230 -31.74 35.84 16.53
N SER A 231 -32.83 35.12 16.45
CA SER A 231 -34.04 35.37 17.26
C SER A 231 -34.43 34.10 18.02
N VAL A 232 -35.05 34.27 19.20
CA VAL A 232 -35.61 33.16 19.99
C VAL A 232 -37.01 33.49 20.38
N ILE A 233 -37.95 32.61 20.04
CA ILE A 233 -39.40 32.75 20.37
C ILE A 233 -39.90 31.45 20.98
N GLU A 234 -40.95 31.54 21.77
CA GLU A 234 -41.71 30.36 22.20
C GLU A 234 -42.49 29.80 21.00
N ASP A 235 -42.46 28.46 20.83
CA ASP A 235 -43.09 27.83 19.67
C ASP A 235 -44.62 27.97 19.74
N PRO A 236 -45.23 28.70 18.80
CA PRO A 236 -46.71 28.91 18.79
C PRO A 236 -47.49 27.62 18.53
N ARG A 237 -46.82 26.55 18.06
CA ARG A 237 -47.47 25.23 17.85
C ARG A 237 -47.62 24.44 19.16
N GLY A 238 -47.00 24.92 20.26
CA GLY A 238 -46.93 24.21 21.52
C GLY A 238 -45.87 23.11 21.53
N ASP A 239 -46.09 22.09 22.35
CA ASP A 239 -45.14 20.97 22.46
C ASP A 239 -45.40 19.94 21.34
N THR A 240 -44.52 19.89 20.36
CA THR A 240 -44.54 18.97 19.22
C THR A 240 -43.47 17.90 19.28
N LEU A 241 -42.44 18.10 20.12
CA LEU A 241 -41.29 17.22 20.18
C LEU A 241 -41.29 16.28 21.38
N GLY A 242 -42.08 16.63 22.45
CA GLY A 242 -41.99 15.95 23.73
C GLY A 242 -40.66 16.24 24.43
N ARG A 243 -39.58 15.80 23.84
CA ARG A 243 -38.19 16.08 24.21
C ARG A 243 -37.25 15.91 22.97
N GLY A 244 -36.26 16.79 22.82
CA GLY A 244 -35.23 16.72 21.78
C GLY A 244 -35.08 18.02 21.00
N THR A 245 -34.45 17.93 19.85
CA THR A 245 -34.15 19.06 18.99
C THR A 245 -34.36 18.71 17.52
N THR A 246 -34.99 19.62 16.77
CA THR A 246 -35.07 19.56 15.30
C THR A 246 -34.31 20.74 14.72
N ILE A 247 -33.33 20.45 13.90
CA ILE A 247 -32.60 21.44 13.10
C ILE A 247 -33.13 21.40 11.68
N THR A 248 -33.70 22.53 11.22
CA THR A 248 -34.18 22.70 9.86
C THR A 248 -33.24 23.64 9.11
N LEU A 249 -32.71 23.18 8.01
CA LEU A 249 -31.80 23.91 7.12
C LEU A 249 -32.59 24.34 5.88
N VAL A 250 -32.67 25.64 5.63
CA VAL A 250 -33.14 26.20 4.36
C VAL A 250 -31.94 26.25 3.43
N MET A 251 -31.90 25.34 2.46
CA MET A 251 -30.70 25.08 1.66
C MET A 251 -30.41 26.23 0.67
N LYS A 252 -29.14 26.51 0.46
CA LYS A 252 -28.65 27.39 -0.62
C LYS A 252 -28.90 26.79 -1.99
N GLU A 253 -29.09 27.62 -3.02
CA GLU A 253 -29.27 27.16 -4.39
C GLU A 253 -28.10 26.27 -4.86
N GLU A 254 -26.87 26.55 -4.44
CA GLU A 254 -25.65 25.77 -4.75
C GLU A 254 -25.50 24.46 -3.94
N ALA A 255 -26.42 24.20 -3.01
CA ALA A 255 -26.35 23.07 -2.07
C ALA A 255 -27.56 22.14 -2.17
N THR A 256 -28.39 22.28 -3.20
CA THR A 256 -29.57 21.45 -3.43
C THR A 256 -29.23 19.96 -3.65
N ASP A 257 -28.03 19.63 -4.09
CA ASP A 257 -27.55 18.24 -4.23
C ASP A 257 -27.60 17.46 -2.91
N TYR A 258 -27.53 18.15 -1.77
CA TYR A 258 -27.66 17.53 -0.45
C TYR A 258 -29.11 17.22 -0.03
N LEU A 259 -30.09 17.56 -0.84
CA LEU A 259 -31.49 17.14 -0.69
C LEU A 259 -31.79 15.82 -1.42
N GLU A 260 -30.83 15.38 -2.29
CA GLU A 260 -30.94 14.09 -2.96
C GLU A 260 -30.82 12.94 -1.94
N LEU A 261 -31.78 12.01 -1.99
CA LEU A 261 -31.87 10.91 -1.05
C LEU A 261 -30.60 10.06 -1.02
N GLU A 262 -30.08 9.69 -2.20
CA GLU A 262 -28.85 8.90 -2.30
C GLU A 262 -27.62 9.65 -1.77
N THR A 263 -27.55 10.96 -1.97
CA THR A 263 -26.47 11.79 -1.41
C THR A 263 -26.51 11.75 0.11
N ILE A 264 -27.67 11.93 0.72
CA ILE A 264 -27.85 11.87 2.19
C ILE A 264 -27.46 10.49 2.70
N LYS A 265 -27.97 9.40 2.10
CA LYS A 265 -27.66 8.03 2.49
C LYS A 265 -26.14 7.76 2.41
N ASN A 266 -25.50 8.18 1.33
CA ASN A 266 -24.06 8.01 1.16
C ASN A 266 -23.24 8.79 2.19
N LEU A 267 -23.65 10.02 2.53
CA LEU A 267 -22.97 10.82 3.54
C LEU A 267 -23.15 10.24 4.95
N VAL A 268 -24.35 9.76 5.31
CA VAL A 268 -24.60 9.10 6.59
C VAL A 268 -23.75 7.82 6.70
N ARG A 269 -23.74 6.99 5.65
CA ARG A 269 -22.90 5.78 5.61
C ARG A 269 -21.41 6.10 5.68
N LYS A 270 -20.97 7.19 5.06
CA LYS A 270 -19.54 7.59 5.06
C LYS A 270 -19.09 8.06 6.43
N TYR A 271 -19.84 8.96 7.06
CA TYR A 271 -19.38 9.70 8.25
C TYR A 271 -19.90 9.18 9.57
N SER A 272 -21.09 8.57 9.60
CA SER A 272 -21.86 8.33 10.83
C SER A 272 -22.32 6.87 10.99
N GLN A 273 -21.84 5.95 10.15
CA GLN A 273 -22.23 4.54 10.12
C GLN A 273 -22.08 3.83 11.47
N PHE A 274 -21.14 4.26 12.31
CA PHE A 274 -20.78 3.58 13.56
C PHE A 274 -21.20 4.36 14.83
N ILE A 275 -22.06 5.33 14.69
CA ILE A 275 -22.66 6.01 15.82
C ILE A 275 -23.58 5.04 16.59
N ASN A 276 -23.60 5.15 17.92
CA ASN A 276 -24.31 4.22 18.81
C ASN A 276 -25.84 4.25 18.69
N PHE A 277 -26.39 5.37 18.23
CA PHE A 277 -27.81 5.59 18.16
C PHE A 277 -28.35 5.32 16.75
N PRO A 278 -29.56 4.72 16.61
CA PRO A 278 -30.15 4.49 15.30
C PRO A 278 -30.36 5.79 14.53
N ILE A 279 -29.89 5.80 13.27
CA ILE A 279 -30.06 6.93 12.34
C ILE A 279 -30.99 6.49 11.24
N TYR A 280 -32.15 7.15 11.14
CA TYR A 280 -33.15 6.88 10.15
C TYR A 280 -33.21 7.98 9.09
N VAL A 281 -33.34 7.59 7.84
CA VAL A 281 -33.56 8.50 6.71
C VAL A 281 -34.92 8.22 6.10
N TRP A 282 -35.71 9.27 5.91
CA TRP A 282 -37.02 9.16 5.26
C TRP A 282 -36.84 8.87 3.79
N SER A 283 -37.20 7.68 3.34
CA SER A 283 -36.92 7.20 1.99
C SER A 283 -38.14 6.54 1.35
N SER A 284 -38.20 6.60 0.02
CA SER A 284 -39.20 5.86 -0.76
C SER A 284 -38.60 4.51 -1.16
N LYS A 285 -39.36 3.44 -0.95
CA LYS A 285 -39.07 2.10 -1.49
C LYS A 285 -40.13 1.75 -2.50
N THR A 286 -39.73 1.26 -3.65
CA THR A 286 -40.63 0.68 -4.64
C THR A 286 -40.89 -0.77 -4.24
N GLU A 287 -42.06 -1.08 -3.75
CA GLU A 287 -42.46 -2.48 -3.47
C GLU A 287 -43.36 -2.96 -4.58
N THR A 288 -43.03 -4.09 -5.16
CA THR A 288 -43.88 -4.78 -6.13
C THR A 288 -44.98 -5.50 -5.38
N VAL A 289 -46.18 -4.95 -5.35
CA VAL A 289 -47.33 -5.59 -4.73
C VAL A 289 -48.10 -6.35 -5.81
N GLU A 290 -48.36 -7.62 -5.55
CA GLU A 290 -49.25 -8.41 -6.41
C GLU A 290 -50.72 -8.11 -6.03
N GLU A 291 -51.37 -7.30 -6.81
CA GLU A 291 -52.81 -7.03 -6.65
C GLU A 291 -53.62 -8.00 -7.51
N PRO A 292 -54.70 -8.62 -6.95
CA PRO A 292 -55.58 -9.47 -7.74
C PRO A 292 -56.29 -8.62 -8.81
N ILE A 293 -56.36 -9.13 -10.00
CA ILE A 293 -57.04 -8.48 -11.13
C ILE A 293 -58.54 -8.70 -10.92
N ASP A 294 -59.27 -7.61 -10.69
CA ASP A 294 -60.77 -7.64 -10.73
C ASP A 294 -61.23 -7.82 -12.16
N GLU A 295 -62.09 -8.86 -12.39
CA GLU A 295 -62.56 -9.27 -13.73
C GLU A 295 -63.34 -8.21 -14.53
N ASP A 296 -63.65 -7.06 -13.94
CA ASP A 296 -64.47 -6.00 -14.59
C ASP A 296 -63.65 -5.03 -15.47
N THR A 297 -62.30 -5.12 -15.53
CA THR A 297 -61.48 -4.16 -16.30
C THR A 297 -60.96 -4.69 -17.64
N GLU A 298 -61.27 -5.91 -18.06
CA GLU A 298 -60.82 -6.48 -19.34
C GLU A 298 -61.52 -5.90 -20.60
N ALA A 299 -62.46 -4.95 -20.45
CA ALA A 299 -63.28 -4.48 -21.56
C ALA A 299 -62.80 -3.16 -22.22
N GLU A 300 -61.91 -2.41 -21.64
CA GLU A 300 -61.55 -1.08 -22.15
C GLU A 300 -60.10 -0.91 -22.69
N GLU A 301 -59.17 -1.92 -22.58
CA GLU A 301 -57.76 -1.78 -23.05
C GLU A 301 -57.41 -2.56 -24.32
N LYS A 302 -58.35 -2.93 -25.16
CA LYS A 302 -58.03 -3.60 -26.47
C LYS A 302 -57.82 -2.66 -27.65
N ASP A 303 -57.67 -1.39 -27.46
CA ASP A 303 -57.48 -0.46 -28.60
C ASP A 303 -56.37 0.59 -28.38
N ALA A 304 -55.16 0.16 -28.07
CA ALA A 304 -53.95 0.94 -28.34
C ALA A 304 -52.67 0.13 -28.09
N THR A 305 -51.92 0.03 -29.15
CA THR A 305 -50.49 -0.30 -29.26
C THR A 305 -50.09 -1.76 -29.35
N GLU A 306 -49.92 -2.20 -30.64
CA GLU A 306 -48.93 -3.15 -31.10
C GLU A 306 -47.52 -2.57 -30.85
N ASP A 307 -46.77 -3.21 -29.98
CA ASP A 307 -45.29 -3.27 -30.09
C ASP A 307 -44.80 -4.48 -29.30
N GLU A 308 -43.91 -5.23 -29.94
CA GLU A 308 -43.39 -6.55 -29.65
C GLU A 308 -42.80 -6.74 -28.25
N VAL A 309 -43.27 -7.77 -27.54
CA VAL A 309 -42.51 -8.42 -26.44
C VAL A 309 -42.62 -9.94 -26.66
N GLU A 310 -41.48 -10.57 -26.94
CA GLU A 310 -41.30 -12.01 -26.96
C GLU A 310 -41.65 -12.61 -25.61
N VAL A 311 -42.61 -13.53 -25.60
CA VAL A 311 -42.98 -14.32 -24.43
C VAL A 311 -42.42 -15.72 -24.65
N GLU A 312 -41.44 -16.11 -23.82
CA GLU A 312 -41.07 -17.51 -23.65
C GLU A 312 -42.15 -18.23 -22.87
N GLU A 313 -42.87 -19.14 -23.54
CA GLU A 313 -43.82 -20.05 -22.91
C GLU A 313 -43.07 -21.26 -22.33
N GLU A 314 -42.97 -21.33 -21.00
CA GLU A 314 -42.75 -22.60 -20.31
C GLU A 314 -44.13 -23.18 -19.92
N GLU A 315 -44.50 -24.32 -20.57
CA GLU A 315 -45.63 -25.16 -20.17
C GLU A 315 -45.22 -25.96 -18.90
N ASP A 316 -45.90 -25.64 -17.76
CA ASP A 316 -46.07 -26.63 -16.70
C ASP A 316 -47.33 -26.32 -15.85
N GLU A 317 -48.14 -27.35 -15.79
CA GLU A 317 -49.19 -27.78 -14.88
C GLU A 317 -50.10 -26.75 -14.15
N LYS A 318 -51.41 -26.88 -14.48
CA LYS A 318 -52.54 -26.19 -13.91
C LYS A 318 -52.69 -26.42 -12.40
N GLU A 319 -52.48 -25.37 -11.63
CA GLU A 319 -53.23 -25.07 -10.39
C GLU A 319 -53.86 -23.69 -10.54
N ASP A 320 -55.15 -23.58 -10.23
CA ASP A 320 -55.90 -22.33 -10.20
C ASP A 320 -55.32 -21.36 -9.16
N LYS A 321 -54.39 -20.52 -9.59
CA LYS A 321 -53.95 -19.35 -8.83
C LYS A 321 -54.56 -18.11 -9.46
N PRO A 322 -55.14 -17.17 -8.66
CA PRO A 322 -55.66 -15.93 -9.17
C PRO A 322 -54.57 -15.18 -9.92
N LYS A 323 -54.87 -14.70 -11.11
CA LYS A 323 -53.96 -13.86 -11.88
C LYS A 323 -53.69 -12.55 -11.10
N THR A 324 -52.42 -12.31 -10.71
CA THR A 324 -51.99 -11.13 -10.02
C THR A 324 -51.22 -10.23 -10.97
N LYS A 325 -51.55 -8.94 -10.96
CA LYS A 325 -50.78 -7.90 -11.69
C LYS A 325 -49.75 -7.35 -10.73
N LYS A 326 -48.46 -7.37 -11.15
CA LYS A 326 -47.38 -6.72 -10.38
C LYS A 326 -47.51 -5.22 -10.55
N VAL A 327 -47.95 -4.53 -9.50
CA VAL A 327 -48.04 -3.06 -9.44
C VAL A 327 -46.90 -2.57 -8.57
N GLU A 328 -46.05 -1.70 -9.11
CA GLU A 328 -45.02 -1.02 -8.34
C GLU A 328 -45.69 0.08 -7.50
N LYS A 329 -45.68 -0.10 -6.17
CA LYS A 329 -46.18 0.88 -5.22
C LYS A 329 -45.02 1.55 -4.49
N THR A 330 -44.91 2.84 -4.60
CA THR A 330 -43.89 3.62 -3.85
C THR A 330 -44.39 3.82 -2.41
N VAL A 331 -43.73 3.16 -1.47
CA VAL A 331 -44.00 3.30 -0.02
C VAL A 331 -42.93 4.16 0.60
N TRP A 332 -43.34 5.15 1.38
CA TRP A 332 -42.40 6.00 2.13
C TRP A 332 -42.27 5.49 3.56
N ASP A 333 -41.02 5.23 4.01
CA ASP A 333 -40.75 4.75 5.35
C ASP A 333 -39.36 5.22 5.86
N TRP A 334 -39.15 5.04 7.16
CA TRP A 334 -37.89 5.31 7.83
C TRP A 334 -36.90 4.15 7.63
N GLU A 335 -35.86 4.38 6.83
CA GLU A 335 -34.80 3.42 6.59
C GLU A 335 -33.65 3.59 7.59
N LEU A 336 -33.30 2.51 8.30
CA LEU A 336 -32.15 2.48 9.21
C LEU A 336 -30.86 2.45 8.40
N MET A 337 -29.95 3.40 8.68
CA MET A 337 -28.71 3.58 7.92
C MET A 337 -27.47 3.00 8.58
N ASN A 338 -27.47 2.79 9.89
CA ASN A 338 -26.34 2.35 10.69
C ASN A 338 -26.62 1.04 11.43
N ASP A 339 -27.03 0.02 10.70
CA ASP A 339 -27.26 -1.35 11.17
C ASP A 339 -25.97 -2.09 11.55
N ILE A 340 -24.84 -1.66 10.97
CA ILE A 340 -23.53 -2.28 11.18
C ILE A 340 -22.91 -1.82 12.48
N LYS A 341 -22.78 -2.75 13.42
CA LYS A 341 -22.17 -2.45 14.73
C LYS A 341 -20.63 -2.33 14.62
N PRO A 342 -20.00 -1.41 15.36
CA PRO A 342 -18.54 -1.28 15.42
C PRO A 342 -17.93 -2.45 16.21
N ILE A 343 -17.63 -3.55 15.52
CA ILE A 343 -17.11 -4.79 16.15
C ILE A 343 -15.78 -4.59 16.88
N TRP A 344 -14.97 -3.57 16.50
CA TRP A 344 -13.70 -3.26 17.16
C TRP A 344 -13.83 -2.66 18.57
N THR A 345 -15.02 -2.26 18.96
CA THR A 345 -15.27 -1.77 20.31
C THR A 345 -15.48 -2.89 21.32
N ARG A 346 -15.87 -4.09 20.84
CA ARG A 346 -16.07 -5.30 21.64
C ARG A 346 -14.73 -6.00 21.90
N PRO A 347 -14.59 -6.74 23.00
CA PRO A 347 -13.44 -7.61 23.22
C PRO A 347 -13.27 -8.64 22.10
N ALA A 348 -12.05 -8.83 21.58
CA ALA A 348 -11.78 -9.75 20.47
C ALA A 348 -12.23 -11.20 20.70
N LYS A 349 -12.40 -11.60 21.98
CA LYS A 349 -12.88 -12.96 22.36
C LYS A 349 -14.38 -13.17 22.16
N GLU A 350 -15.12 -12.08 22.05
CA GLU A 350 -16.60 -12.07 21.96
C GLU A 350 -17.09 -11.92 20.52
N VAL A 351 -16.19 -11.72 19.58
CA VAL A 351 -16.50 -11.54 18.15
C VAL A 351 -16.19 -12.84 17.42
N GLU A 352 -17.17 -13.37 16.71
CA GLU A 352 -17.06 -14.60 15.94
C GLU A 352 -16.35 -14.37 14.60
N GLU A 353 -15.72 -15.41 14.03
CA GLU A 353 -15.01 -15.34 12.75
C GLU A 353 -15.91 -14.89 11.59
N ASP A 354 -17.17 -15.32 11.58
CA ASP A 354 -18.13 -14.94 10.54
C ASP A 354 -18.54 -13.45 10.63
N GLU A 355 -18.55 -12.86 11.84
CA GLU A 355 -18.75 -11.43 12.02
C GLU A 355 -17.57 -10.62 11.41
N TYR A 356 -16.32 -11.09 11.60
CA TYR A 356 -15.16 -10.45 10.96
C TYR A 356 -15.22 -10.50 9.43
N LYS A 357 -15.64 -11.63 8.86
CA LYS A 357 -15.79 -11.79 7.41
C LYS A 357 -16.91 -10.92 6.85
N ALA A 358 -18.06 -10.89 7.52
CA ALA A 358 -19.21 -10.06 7.14
C ALA A 358 -18.84 -8.57 7.21
N PHE A 359 -18.17 -8.17 8.30
CA PHE A 359 -17.68 -6.81 8.45
C PHE A 359 -16.70 -6.43 7.34
N TYR A 360 -15.72 -7.32 7.03
CA TYR A 360 -14.76 -7.08 5.97
C TYR A 360 -15.44 -6.86 4.61
N LYS A 361 -16.38 -7.72 4.21
CA LYS A 361 -17.10 -7.59 2.92
C LYS A 361 -17.85 -6.26 2.82
N THR A 362 -18.53 -5.87 3.88
CA THR A 362 -19.28 -4.60 3.90
C THR A 362 -18.36 -3.38 3.91
N PHE A 363 -17.27 -3.45 4.69
CA PHE A 363 -16.31 -2.35 4.86
C PHE A 363 -15.45 -2.12 3.63
N SER A 364 -14.95 -3.20 3.01
CA SER A 364 -14.03 -3.16 1.88
C SER A 364 -14.75 -3.13 0.53
N LYS A 365 -16.01 -3.55 0.49
CA LYS A 365 -16.78 -3.84 -0.74
C LYS A 365 -16.14 -4.92 -1.61
N ASP A 366 -15.29 -5.77 -1.03
CA ASP A 366 -14.73 -6.94 -1.70
C ASP A 366 -15.73 -8.10 -1.63
N THR A 367 -15.74 -8.94 -2.66
CA THR A 367 -16.54 -10.16 -2.71
C THR A 367 -15.89 -11.30 -1.95
N ASP A 368 -14.55 -11.30 -1.91
CA ASP A 368 -13.76 -12.36 -1.31
C ASP A 368 -13.59 -12.19 0.20
N GLU A 369 -13.34 -13.30 0.88
CA GLU A 369 -13.02 -13.29 2.31
C GLU A 369 -11.55 -12.90 2.55
N PRO A 370 -11.23 -12.23 3.67
CA PRO A 370 -9.86 -11.88 4.00
C PRO A 370 -9.04 -13.14 4.31
N LEU A 371 -7.75 -13.12 3.97
CA LEU A 371 -6.82 -14.22 4.30
C LEU A 371 -6.54 -14.31 5.80
N SER A 372 -6.53 -13.19 6.48
CA SER A 372 -6.28 -13.10 7.92
C SER A 372 -6.75 -11.75 8.45
N HIS A 373 -7.03 -11.70 9.75
CA HIS A 373 -7.34 -10.47 10.46
C HIS A 373 -6.62 -10.40 11.80
N ILE A 374 -6.54 -9.21 12.35
CA ILE A 374 -6.09 -8.99 13.73
C ILE A 374 -6.91 -7.90 14.39
N HIS A 375 -7.46 -8.20 15.55
CA HIS A 375 -8.21 -7.29 16.38
C HIS A 375 -7.44 -7.05 17.68
N PHE A 376 -7.16 -5.79 18.01
CA PHE A 376 -6.38 -5.46 19.22
C PHE A 376 -6.70 -4.06 19.73
N THR A 377 -6.50 -3.88 21.02
CA THR A 377 -6.42 -2.57 21.69
C THR A 377 -4.95 -2.27 21.97
N ALA A 378 -4.52 -1.06 21.71
CA ALA A 378 -3.18 -0.58 22.01
C ALA A 378 -3.29 0.49 23.09
N GLU A 379 -2.57 0.30 24.18
CA GLU A 379 -2.46 1.22 25.31
C GLU A 379 -1.05 1.82 25.34
N GLY A 380 -0.92 3.07 25.77
CA GLY A 380 0.37 3.77 25.87
C GLY A 380 0.18 5.28 25.83
N GLU A 381 1.05 6.01 25.11
CA GLU A 381 0.90 7.46 24.89
C GLU A 381 -0.41 7.81 24.17
N VAL A 382 -0.94 6.88 23.38
CA VAL A 382 -2.23 6.95 22.72
C VAL A 382 -2.92 5.61 22.89
N THR A 383 -4.16 5.66 23.34
CA THR A 383 -5.03 4.49 23.40
C THR A 383 -5.86 4.43 22.14
N PHE A 384 -5.82 3.29 21.44
CA PHE A 384 -6.65 3.07 20.26
C PHE A 384 -7.04 1.61 20.07
N LYS A 385 -8.17 1.39 19.45
CA LYS A 385 -8.68 0.08 19.02
C LYS A 385 -8.50 -0.05 17.52
N SER A 386 -8.18 -1.25 17.06
CA SER A 386 -7.95 -1.47 15.63
C SER A 386 -8.30 -2.88 15.22
N ILE A 387 -8.91 -2.98 14.04
CA ILE A 387 -9.02 -4.23 13.28
C ILE A 387 -8.32 -4.04 11.94
N LEU A 388 -7.42 -4.95 11.61
CA LEU A 388 -6.71 -4.98 10.35
C LEU A 388 -6.99 -6.29 9.63
N PHE A 389 -7.07 -6.22 8.30
CA PHE A 389 -7.32 -7.35 7.42
C PHE A 389 -6.28 -7.44 6.32
N VAL A 390 -5.91 -8.67 5.95
CA VAL A 390 -5.15 -8.97 4.73
C VAL A 390 -6.15 -9.43 3.67
N PRO A 391 -6.30 -8.73 2.53
CA PRO A 391 -7.21 -9.14 1.46
C PRO A 391 -6.72 -10.43 0.78
N ALA A 392 -7.63 -11.13 0.10
CA ALA A 392 -7.30 -12.36 -0.65
C ALA A 392 -6.52 -12.06 -1.94
N ALA A 393 -6.76 -10.92 -2.56
CA ALA A 393 -6.12 -10.48 -3.79
C ALA A 393 -5.56 -9.06 -3.65
N ALA A 394 -4.50 -8.78 -4.40
CA ALA A 394 -3.89 -7.45 -4.42
C ALA A 394 -4.86 -6.40 -5.01
N PRO A 395 -5.05 -5.24 -4.38
CA PRO A 395 -5.84 -4.16 -4.93
C PRO A 395 -5.36 -3.76 -6.32
N ARG A 396 -6.30 -3.51 -7.25
CA ARG A 396 -5.95 -3.08 -8.61
C ARG A 396 -5.24 -1.72 -8.57
N GLY A 397 -4.15 -1.59 -9.32
CA GLY A 397 -3.40 -0.34 -9.40
C GLY A 397 -2.49 -0.04 -8.20
N MET A 398 -2.21 -1.02 -7.33
CA MET A 398 -1.35 -0.84 -6.15
C MET A 398 0.05 -0.29 -6.46
N PHE A 399 0.55 -0.54 -7.67
CA PHE A 399 1.86 -0.07 -8.17
C PHE A 399 1.74 1.01 -9.26
N ASP A 400 0.55 1.50 -9.58
CA ASP A 400 0.34 2.53 -10.59
C ASP A 400 0.60 3.92 -9.99
N GLU A 401 1.69 4.57 -10.39
CA GLU A 401 2.05 5.92 -9.94
C GLU A 401 1.26 7.04 -10.62
N TYR A 402 0.62 6.75 -11.75
CA TYR A 402 -0.07 7.76 -12.56
C TYR A 402 -1.59 7.75 -12.34
N GLY A 403 -2.08 8.73 -11.57
CA GLY A 403 -3.46 9.23 -11.69
C GLY A 403 -4.54 8.59 -10.83
N THR A 404 -4.29 7.54 -10.08
CA THR A 404 -5.25 7.04 -9.09
C THR A 404 -5.05 7.75 -7.75
N LYS A 405 -6.13 8.31 -7.20
CA LYS A 405 -6.14 8.76 -5.80
C LYS A 405 -5.54 7.65 -4.94
N LYS A 406 -4.53 7.98 -4.14
CA LYS A 406 -4.03 7.10 -3.09
C LYS A 406 -5.20 6.85 -2.13
N ASN A 407 -5.90 5.76 -2.28
CA ASN A 407 -6.86 5.33 -1.29
C ASN A 407 -6.06 4.59 -0.23
N ASP A 408 -5.83 5.24 0.90
CA ASP A 408 -5.39 4.54 2.09
C ASP A 408 -6.57 3.67 2.55
N PHE A 409 -6.33 2.36 2.54
CA PHE A 409 -7.37 1.39 2.91
C PHE A 409 -7.58 1.28 4.44
N ILE A 410 -6.91 2.13 5.22
CA ILE A 410 -7.11 2.25 6.66
C ILE A 410 -7.89 3.53 6.94
N LYS A 411 -9.05 3.37 7.56
CA LYS A 411 -9.91 4.48 7.95
C LYS A 411 -9.65 4.86 9.39
N LEU A 412 -9.49 6.16 9.63
CA LEU A 412 -9.37 6.72 10.97
C LEU A 412 -10.73 7.16 11.48
N PHE A 413 -11.03 6.72 12.67
CA PHE A 413 -12.15 7.17 13.48
C PHE A 413 -11.64 7.80 14.78
N VAL A 414 -12.38 8.76 15.30
CA VAL A 414 -12.22 9.27 16.64
C VAL A 414 -13.58 9.22 17.30
N ARG A 415 -13.69 8.42 18.37
CA ARG A 415 -14.95 8.15 19.05
C ARG A 415 -16.05 7.70 18.08
N ARG A 416 -15.69 6.74 17.17
CA ARG A 416 -16.58 6.15 16.16
C ARG A 416 -17.06 7.10 15.06
N VAL A 417 -16.62 8.35 15.06
CA VAL A 417 -16.86 9.31 13.98
C VAL A 417 -15.73 9.24 12.96
N PHE A 418 -16.08 9.08 11.69
CA PHE A 418 -15.11 9.07 10.60
C PHE A 418 -14.41 10.42 10.47
N ILE A 419 -13.07 10.39 10.46
CA ILE A 419 -12.23 11.57 10.32
C ILE A 419 -11.64 11.65 8.91
N THR A 420 -10.93 10.59 8.49
CA THR A 420 -10.26 10.57 7.18
C THR A 420 -9.95 9.15 6.71
N ASP A 421 -9.95 8.96 5.41
CA ASP A 421 -9.40 7.81 4.69
C ASP A 421 -8.13 8.17 3.91
N ASP A 422 -7.78 9.45 3.84
CA ASP A 422 -6.50 9.94 3.29
C ASP A 422 -5.50 10.14 4.44
N PHE A 423 -5.02 9.01 4.94
CA PHE A 423 -4.06 8.96 6.03
C PHE A 423 -2.67 8.81 5.45
N ASN A 424 -2.15 9.90 4.87
CA ASN A 424 -0.82 9.91 4.28
C ASN A 424 0.19 9.33 5.27
N ASP A 425 0.86 8.23 4.86
CA ASP A 425 1.92 7.56 5.60
C ASP A 425 1.52 6.77 6.87
N MET A 426 0.24 6.41 7.08
CA MET A 426 -0.13 5.54 8.20
C MET A 426 0.47 4.14 8.07
N MET A 427 0.54 3.61 6.84
CA MET A 427 1.24 2.36 6.54
C MET A 427 2.37 2.62 5.56
N PRO A 428 3.52 1.92 5.70
CA PRO A 428 4.57 1.98 4.71
C PRO A 428 4.07 1.42 3.37
N LYS A 429 4.63 1.89 2.26
CA LYS A 429 4.20 1.52 0.90
C LYS A 429 4.13 0.01 0.66
N TYR A 430 5.02 -0.76 1.26
CA TYR A 430 5.03 -2.21 1.13
C TYR A 430 3.88 -2.92 1.89
N LEU A 431 3.15 -2.23 2.78
CA LEU A 431 1.97 -2.74 3.48
C LEU A 431 0.67 -2.02 3.10
N ASN A 432 0.66 -1.22 2.04
CA ASN A 432 -0.51 -0.44 1.65
C ASN A 432 -1.72 -1.28 1.17
N PHE A 433 -1.55 -2.58 1.01
CA PHE A 433 -2.65 -3.52 0.72
C PHE A 433 -3.51 -3.82 1.95
N VAL A 434 -3.02 -3.53 3.16
CA VAL A 434 -3.74 -3.81 4.41
C VAL A 434 -4.94 -2.89 4.54
N ARG A 435 -6.10 -3.47 4.86
CA ARG A 435 -7.35 -2.73 5.08
C ARG A 435 -7.72 -2.77 6.54
N GLY A 436 -8.39 -1.73 7.03
CA GLY A 436 -8.81 -1.76 8.41
C GLY A 436 -9.30 -0.43 8.98
N VAL A 437 -9.51 -0.47 10.27
CA VAL A 437 -10.01 0.64 11.09
C VAL A 437 -9.05 0.92 12.22
N VAL A 438 -8.83 2.18 12.47
CA VAL A 438 -8.18 2.70 13.68
C VAL A 438 -9.15 3.66 14.35
N ASP A 439 -9.51 3.41 15.59
CA ASP A 439 -10.42 4.24 16.38
C ASP A 439 -9.74 4.61 17.70
N SER A 440 -9.64 5.89 17.97
CA SER A 440 -9.01 6.41 19.20
C SER A 440 -9.85 7.47 19.85
N ASP A 441 -9.95 7.42 21.17
CA ASP A 441 -10.67 8.42 21.96
C ASP A 441 -9.79 9.63 22.33
N ASP A 442 -8.45 9.47 22.29
CA ASP A 442 -7.46 10.40 22.83
C ASP A 442 -6.76 11.27 21.78
N LEU A 443 -7.04 11.09 20.47
CA LEU A 443 -6.35 11.82 19.43
C LEU A 443 -6.74 13.31 19.40
N PRO A 444 -5.78 14.22 19.50
CA PRO A 444 -6.02 15.64 19.39
C PRO A 444 -6.32 16.01 17.94
N LEU A 445 -7.58 16.33 17.68
CA LEU A 445 -8.05 16.81 16.39
C LEU A 445 -7.86 18.33 16.29
N ASN A 446 -7.71 18.83 15.06
CA ASN A 446 -7.87 20.24 14.79
C ASN A 446 -9.35 20.65 14.95
N VAL A 447 -9.63 21.94 14.94
CA VAL A 447 -11.00 22.48 15.15
C VAL A 447 -11.97 21.99 14.06
N SER A 448 -11.49 21.79 12.81
CA SER A 448 -12.30 21.26 11.69
C SER A 448 -12.47 19.74 11.71
N ARG A 449 -11.75 19.03 12.56
CA ARG A 449 -11.68 17.56 12.61
C ARG A 449 -11.32 16.90 11.27
N GLU A 450 -10.72 17.64 10.34
CA GLU A 450 -10.27 17.10 9.05
C GLU A 450 -8.82 16.62 9.09
N THR A 451 -8.02 17.15 10.00
CA THR A 451 -6.59 16.82 10.13
C THR A 451 -6.16 16.66 11.58
N LEU A 452 -5.10 15.93 11.80
CA LEU A 452 -4.49 15.73 13.13
C LEU A 452 -3.40 16.75 13.38
N GLN A 453 -3.34 17.28 14.60
CA GLN A 453 -2.37 18.32 14.98
C GLN A 453 -0.98 17.78 15.35
N GLN A 454 -0.86 16.49 15.74
CA GLN A 454 0.39 15.94 16.27
C GLN A 454 0.94 14.78 15.44
N HIS A 455 1.97 15.06 14.65
CA HIS A 455 2.70 14.05 13.89
C HIS A 455 3.41 12.98 14.76
N LYS A 456 3.76 13.28 16.01
CA LYS A 456 4.42 12.32 16.91
C LYS A 456 3.52 11.14 17.27
N LEU A 457 2.26 11.40 17.62
CA LEU A 457 1.29 10.35 17.97
C LEU A 457 1.00 9.43 16.78
N LEU A 458 0.95 9.98 15.56
CA LEU A 458 0.80 9.22 14.33
C LEU A 458 1.95 8.24 14.11
N LYS A 459 3.20 8.65 14.37
CA LYS A 459 4.37 7.76 14.29
C LYS A 459 4.26 6.60 15.26
N VAL A 460 3.72 6.81 16.47
CA VAL A 460 3.50 5.75 17.47
C VAL A 460 2.45 4.76 16.98
N ILE A 461 1.31 5.27 16.49
CA ILE A 461 0.24 4.43 15.92
C ILE A 461 0.81 3.60 14.76
N ARG A 462 1.51 4.24 13.80
CA ARG A 462 2.16 3.58 12.65
C ARG A 462 3.07 2.42 13.09
N LYS A 463 3.99 2.66 14.05
CA LYS A 463 4.88 1.61 14.57
C LYS A 463 4.10 0.41 15.12
N LYS A 464 3.01 0.67 15.86
CA LYS A 464 2.14 -0.39 16.42
C LYS A 464 1.39 -1.14 15.31
N LEU A 465 0.82 -0.42 14.34
CA LEU A 465 0.09 -1.03 13.21
C LEU A 465 1.02 -1.93 12.38
N VAL A 466 2.19 -1.44 11.97
CA VAL A 466 3.18 -2.22 11.21
C VAL A 466 3.56 -3.50 11.96
N ARG A 467 3.87 -3.39 13.25
CA ARG A 467 4.21 -4.55 14.06
C ARG A 467 3.08 -5.58 14.10
N LYS A 468 1.85 -5.12 14.37
CA LYS A 468 0.68 -5.99 14.43
C LYS A 468 0.32 -6.61 13.09
N THR A 469 0.52 -5.88 11.98
CA THR A 469 0.36 -6.40 10.63
C THR A 469 1.35 -7.53 10.34
N LEU A 470 2.62 -7.36 10.67
CA LEU A 470 3.61 -8.43 10.48
C LEU A 470 3.30 -9.65 11.36
N ASP A 471 2.81 -9.44 12.59
CA ASP A 471 2.36 -10.53 13.46
C ASP A 471 1.12 -11.24 12.88
N MET A 472 0.20 -10.51 12.23
CA MET A 472 -0.96 -11.06 11.53
C MET A 472 -0.55 -11.91 10.33
N ILE A 473 0.33 -11.38 9.47
CA ILE A 473 0.83 -12.09 8.29
C ILE A 473 1.53 -13.40 8.70
N LYS A 474 2.30 -13.37 9.80
CA LYS A 474 2.99 -14.55 10.33
C LYS A 474 2.01 -15.65 10.78
N LYS A 475 0.77 -15.32 11.13
CA LYS A 475 -0.24 -16.29 11.57
C LYS A 475 -0.98 -16.97 10.43
N ILE A 476 -0.81 -16.53 9.19
CA ILE A 476 -1.43 -17.18 8.03
C ILE A 476 -0.88 -18.62 7.93
N ALA A 477 -1.77 -19.59 7.79
CA ALA A 477 -1.39 -20.99 7.65
C ALA A 477 -0.46 -21.18 6.46
N GLU A 478 0.54 -22.07 6.56
CA GLU A 478 1.64 -22.18 5.60
C GLU A 478 1.18 -22.49 4.17
N GLU A 479 0.17 -23.35 4.01
CA GLU A 479 -0.43 -23.64 2.71
C GLU A 479 -1.06 -22.39 2.07
N GLN A 480 -1.87 -21.65 2.83
CA GLN A 480 -2.49 -20.41 2.36
C GLN A 480 -1.47 -19.31 2.14
N TYR A 481 -0.38 -19.33 2.95
CA TYR A 481 0.70 -18.38 2.81
C TYR A 481 1.40 -18.53 1.46
N ASN A 482 1.82 -19.74 1.10
CA ASN A 482 2.54 -19.99 -0.14
C ASN A 482 1.64 -19.88 -1.38
N ASP A 483 0.40 -20.39 -1.31
CA ASP A 483 -0.49 -20.50 -2.46
C ASP A 483 -1.29 -19.25 -2.77
N LYS A 484 -1.64 -18.45 -1.76
CA LYS A 484 -2.43 -17.24 -1.92
C LYS A 484 -1.62 -16.00 -1.59
N PHE A 485 -1.20 -15.82 -0.33
CA PHE A 485 -0.54 -14.61 0.14
C PHE A 485 0.75 -14.30 -0.61
N TRP A 486 1.65 -15.27 -0.72
CA TRP A 486 2.95 -15.04 -1.35
C TRP A 486 2.85 -14.73 -2.85
N LYS A 487 1.92 -15.34 -3.56
CA LYS A 487 1.69 -15.06 -4.99
C LYS A 487 1.25 -13.62 -5.24
N GLU A 488 0.44 -13.07 -4.35
CA GLU A 488 -0.10 -11.71 -4.48
C GLU A 488 0.82 -10.64 -3.87
N PHE A 489 1.38 -10.90 -2.69
CA PHE A 489 2.09 -9.91 -1.87
C PHE A 489 3.57 -10.21 -1.65
N GLY A 490 4.14 -11.24 -2.26
CA GLY A 490 5.55 -11.61 -2.09
C GLY A 490 6.50 -10.48 -2.47
N THR A 491 6.23 -9.77 -3.56
CA THR A 491 7.00 -8.60 -3.99
C THR A 491 6.95 -7.47 -2.95
N ASN A 492 5.80 -7.26 -2.32
CA ASN A 492 5.63 -6.27 -1.25
C ASN A 492 6.52 -6.57 -0.04
N ILE A 493 6.55 -7.83 0.38
CA ILE A 493 7.42 -8.26 1.50
C ILE A 493 8.89 -8.07 1.16
N LYS A 494 9.31 -8.40 -0.08
CA LYS A 494 10.68 -8.18 -0.57
C LYS A 494 11.04 -6.69 -0.56
N LEU A 495 10.14 -5.81 -1.02
CA LEU A 495 10.30 -4.35 -0.94
C LEU A 495 10.41 -3.89 0.52
N GLY A 496 9.60 -4.45 1.42
CA GLY A 496 9.69 -4.18 2.85
C GLY A 496 11.07 -4.48 3.44
N VAL A 497 11.70 -5.60 3.04
CA VAL A 497 13.08 -5.93 3.46
C VAL A 497 14.09 -4.88 2.99
N ILE A 498 13.88 -4.29 1.80
CA ILE A 498 14.75 -3.25 1.24
C ILE A 498 14.55 -1.93 2.00
N GLU A 499 13.31 -1.49 2.19
CA GLU A 499 12.96 -0.16 2.70
C GLU A 499 12.97 -0.04 4.22
N ASP A 500 12.46 -1.06 4.95
CA ASP A 500 12.23 -0.99 6.39
C ASP A 500 13.36 -1.66 7.18
N HIS A 501 14.38 -0.89 7.51
CA HIS A 501 15.51 -1.35 8.32
C HIS A 501 15.09 -1.82 9.73
N SER A 502 14.08 -1.17 10.33
CA SER A 502 13.64 -1.45 11.71
C SER A 502 12.94 -2.80 11.82
N ASN A 503 12.22 -3.23 10.79
CA ASN A 503 11.50 -4.49 10.77
C ASN A 503 12.14 -5.56 9.86
N ARG A 504 13.31 -5.29 9.28
CA ARG A 504 13.99 -6.17 8.32
C ARG A 504 14.11 -7.61 8.80
N THR A 505 14.53 -7.84 10.03
CA THR A 505 14.67 -9.19 10.61
C THR A 505 13.31 -9.91 10.70
N ARG A 506 12.22 -9.19 10.97
CA ARG A 506 10.87 -9.77 11.00
C ARG A 506 10.37 -10.09 9.59
N LEU A 507 10.62 -9.18 8.65
CA LEU A 507 10.27 -9.35 7.24
C LEU A 507 11.06 -10.49 6.59
N ALA A 508 12.34 -10.66 6.95
CA ALA A 508 13.17 -11.75 6.46
C ALA A 508 12.59 -13.13 6.78
N LYS A 509 11.92 -13.30 7.92
CA LYS A 509 11.23 -14.55 8.29
C LYS A 509 10.00 -14.86 7.43
N LEU A 510 9.44 -13.83 6.81
CA LEU A 510 8.29 -13.93 5.91
C LEU A 510 8.67 -14.23 4.47
N LEU A 511 9.95 -14.14 4.10
CA LEU A 511 10.42 -14.42 2.74
C LEU A 511 10.24 -15.90 2.34
N ARG A 512 9.97 -16.10 1.04
CA ARG A 512 9.89 -17.42 0.42
C ARG A 512 10.67 -17.42 -0.88
N PHE A 513 11.40 -18.48 -1.11
CA PHE A 513 12.24 -18.65 -2.30
C PHE A 513 12.12 -20.05 -2.87
N GLN A 514 12.37 -20.18 -4.16
CA GLN A 514 12.60 -21.47 -4.78
C GLN A 514 13.98 -21.97 -4.37
N THR A 515 14.12 -23.26 -4.13
CA THR A 515 15.41 -23.86 -3.78
C THR A 515 15.66 -25.15 -4.59
N SER A 516 16.88 -25.65 -4.55
CA SER A 516 17.23 -26.93 -5.18
C SER A 516 16.67 -28.15 -4.45
N ASN A 517 16.03 -27.97 -3.30
CA ASN A 517 15.44 -29.04 -2.51
C ASN A 517 14.08 -29.51 -3.03
N SER A 518 13.32 -28.62 -3.66
CA SER A 518 11.98 -28.92 -4.21
C SER A 518 11.72 -28.15 -5.50
N ASP A 519 11.08 -28.79 -6.47
CA ASP A 519 10.73 -28.17 -7.74
C ASP A 519 9.53 -27.24 -7.65
N THR A 520 8.63 -27.47 -6.71
CA THR A 520 7.34 -26.80 -6.62
C THR A 520 7.12 -26.02 -5.32
N VAL A 521 7.69 -26.53 -4.21
CA VAL A 521 7.47 -25.96 -2.88
C VAL A 521 8.47 -24.85 -2.60
N LEU A 522 7.94 -23.68 -2.22
CA LEU A 522 8.75 -22.56 -1.76
C LEU A 522 9.24 -22.82 -0.33
N ALA A 523 10.45 -22.39 -0.04
CA ALA A 523 11.07 -22.52 1.27
C ALA A 523 11.27 -21.17 1.95
N SER A 524 11.07 -21.12 3.27
CA SER A 524 11.49 -20.00 4.10
C SER A 524 13.00 -20.05 4.35
N LEU A 525 13.58 -18.91 4.76
CA LEU A 525 14.97 -18.88 5.18
C LEU A 525 15.21 -19.71 6.44
N GLU A 526 14.25 -19.81 7.36
CA GLU A 526 14.31 -20.66 8.54
C GLU A 526 14.43 -22.15 8.13
N GLN A 527 13.56 -22.62 7.24
CA GLN A 527 13.59 -23.99 6.70
C GLN A 527 14.89 -24.31 5.95
N TYR A 528 15.45 -23.32 5.23
CA TYR A 528 16.76 -23.49 4.58
C TYR A 528 17.86 -23.69 5.63
N VAL A 529 17.92 -22.84 6.67
CA VAL A 529 18.92 -22.89 7.73
C VAL A 529 18.83 -24.20 8.51
N GLU A 530 17.62 -24.71 8.80
CA GLU A 530 17.41 -26.02 9.44
C GLU A 530 17.97 -27.19 8.63
N ARG A 531 17.96 -27.10 7.30
CA ARG A 531 18.49 -28.13 6.38
C ARG A 531 19.97 -27.95 6.03
N MET A 532 20.62 -26.90 6.53
CA MET A 532 22.06 -26.67 6.30
C MET A 532 22.90 -27.81 6.89
N LYS A 533 24.00 -28.08 6.25
CA LYS A 533 24.99 -29.05 6.74
C LYS A 533 25.77 -28.51 7.96
N ASP A 534 26.21 -29.41 8.86
CA ASP A 534 26.86 -29.05 10.11
C ASP A 534 28.01 -28.03 10.00
N LYS A 535 28.75 -28.05 8.90
CA LYS A 535 29.90 -27.16 8.66
C LYS A 535 29.62 -26.04 7.66
N GLN A 536 28.35 -25.88 7.24
CA GLN A 536 27.96 -24.82 6.33
C GLN A 536 27.82 -23.51 7.09
N ASP A 537 28.57 -22.47 6.69
CA ASP A 537 28.60 -21.16 7.31
C ASP A 537 27.86 -20.11 6.51
N LYS A 538 27.41 -20.44 5.28
CA LYS A 538 26.81 -19.50 4.34
C LYS A 538 25.53 -20.02 3.71
N ILE A 539 24.61 -19.11 3.39
CA ILE A 539 23.41 -19.36 2.60
C ILE A 539 23.79 -19.17 1.13
N TYR A 540 23.73 -20.24 0.34
CA TYR A 540 24.06 -20.20 -1.08
C TYR A 540 22.88 -19.79 -1.93
N PHE A 541 23.09 -18.86 -2.86
CA PHE A 541 22.07 -18.46 -3.82
C PHE A 541 22.62 -18.27 -5.23
N MET A 542 21.80 -18.54 -6.23
CA MET A 542 22.03 -18.29 -7.64
C MET A 542 20.90 -17.45 -8.22
N ALA A 543 21.22 -16.37 -8.92
CA ALA A 543 20.24 -15.53 -9.60
C ALA A 543 20.23 -15.82 -11.11
N GLY A 544 19.03 -15.86 -11.69
CA GLY A 544 18.80 -16.10 -13.11
C GLY A 544 17.45 -15.58 -13.57
N THR A 545 17.14 -15.66 -14.87
CA THR A 545 15.83 -15.25 -15.41
C THR A 545 14.72 -16.24 -15.11
N SER A 546 15.10 -17.47 -14.84
CA SER A 546 14.20 -18.56 -14.51
C SER A 546 14.91 -19.59 -13.62
N ARG A 547 14.11 -20.39 -12.91
CA ARG A 547 14.62 -21.53 -12.15
C ARG A 547 15.49 -22.45 -13.01
N LYS A 548 15.03 -22.77 -14.22
CA LYS A 548 15.73 -23.67 -15.16
C LYS A 548 17.11 -23.17 -15.53
N GLU A 549 17.25 -21.87 -15.78
CA GLU A 549 18.53 -21.21 -16.03
C GLU A 549 19.45 -21.28 -14.80
N ALA A 550 18.94 -20.91 -13.64
CA ALA A 550 19.71 -20.93 -12.39
C ALA A 550 20.20 -22.34 -12.01
N GLU A 551 19.37 -23.36 -12.18
CA GLU A 551 19.68 -24.76 -11.88
C GLU A 551 20.70 -25.37 -12.86
N SER A 552 20.63 -24.99 -14.15
CA SER A 552 21.55 -25.45 -15.19
C SER A 552 22.89 -24.69 -15.22
N SER A 553 23.03 -23.69 -14.35
CA SER A 553 24.25 -22.87 -14.29
C SER A 553 25.49 -23.67 -13.88
N PRO A 554 26.64 -23.42 -14.50
CA PRO A 554 27.89 -24.08 -14.13
C PRO A 554 28.32 -23.85 -12.67
N PHE A 555 27.86 -22.76 -12.06
CA PHE A 555 28.22 -22.37 -10.70
C PHE A 555 27.61 -23.25 -9.61
N VAL A 556 26.50 -23.91 -9.87
CA VAL A 556 25.79 -24.77 -8.90
C VAL A 556 26.19 -26.26 -8.99
N GLU A 557 26.87 -26.67 -10.06
CA GLU A 557 27.20 -28.09 -10.35
C GLU A 557 27.82 -28.83 -9.16
N SER A 558 28.88 -28.28 -8.59
CA SER A 558 29.60 -28.93 -7.49
C SER A 558 28.85 -28.85 -6.17
N LEU A 559 28.11 -27.77 -5.93
CA LEU A 559 27.28 -27.60 -4.73
C LEU A 559 26.17 -28.65 -4.68
N LEU A 560 25.41 -28.79 -5.77
CA LEU A 560 24.37 -29.82 -5.90
C LEU A 560 24.94 -31.23 -5.80
N LYS A 561 26.05 -31.51 -6.45
CA LYS A 561 26.73 -32.81 -6.35
C LYS A 561 27.20 -33.14 -4.94
N LYS A 562 27.64 -32.16 -4.19
CA LYS A 562 28.01 -32.29 -2.78
C LYS A 562 26.79 -32.28 -1.84
N GLY A 563 25.56 -32.09 -2.37
CA GLY A 563 24.28 -32.07 -1.64
C GLY A 563 24.10 -30.82 -0.77
N TYR A 564 24.66 -29.68 -1.18
CA TYR A 564 24.31 -28.38 -0.61
C TYR A 564 23.01 -27.86 -1.26
N GLU A 565 22.13 -27.27 -0.48
CA GLU A 565 20.95 -26.58 -0.99
C GLU A 565 21.33 -25.21 -1.52
N VAL A 566 20.71 -24.79 -2.64
CA VAL A 566 20.93 -23.48 -3.28
C VAL A 566 19.58 -22.80 -3.47
N ILE A 567 19.49 -21.54 -3.05
CA ILE A 567 18.32 -20.68 -3.29
C ILE A 567 18.39 -20.15 -4.71
N TYR A 568 17.26 -20.18 -5.44
CA TYR A 568 17.15 -19.62 -6.78
C TYR A 568 16.38 -18.30 -6.74
N LEU A 569 17.06 -17.24 -7.15
CA LEU A 569 16.50 -15.89 -7.25
C LEU A 569 16.07 -15.63 -8.69
N THR A 570 14.76 -15.60 -8.93
CA THR A 570 14.21 -15.52 -10.29
C THR A 570 13.57 -14.18 -10.63
N GLU A 571 13.34 -13.36 -9.63
CA GLU A 571 12.78 -12.02 -9.81
C GLU A 571 13.89 -10.95 -9.67
N PRO A 572 13.85 -9.86 -10.43
CA PRO A 572 14.82 -8.78 -10.31
C PRO A 572 14.94 -8.19 -8.90
N VAL A 573 13.82 -8.08 -8.17
CA VAL A 573 13.79 -7.57 -6.80
C VAL A 573 14.52 -8.46 -5.79
N ASP A 574 14.68 -9.75 -6.09
CA ASP A 574 15.32 -10.72 -5.19
C ASP A 574 16.79 -10.36 -4.90
N GLU A 575 17.56 -9.93 -5.91
CA GLU A 575 18.96 -9.56 -5.71
C GLU A 575 19.08 -8.31 -4.82
N TYR A 576 18.18 -7.33 -4.98
CA TYR A 576 18.16 -6.16 -4.09
C TYR A 576 17.75 -6.53 -2.67
N CYS A 577 16.78 -7.43 -2.53
CA CYS A 577 16.32 -7.92 -1.24
C CYS A 577 17.46 -8.61 -0.46
N VAL A 578 18.23 -9.50 -1.13
CA VAL A 578 19.34 -10.19 -0.50
C VAL A 578 20.53 -9.25 -0.24
N GLN A 579 20.74 -8.23 -1.07
CA GLN A 579 21.76 -7.20 -0.79
C GLN A 579 21.41 -6.37 0.44
N ALA A 580 20.13 -6.03 0.62
CA ALA A 580 19.64 -5.32 1.80
C ALA A 580 19.69 -6.20 3.06
N LEU A 581 19.67 -7.52 2.93
CA LEU A 581 19.73 -8.50 4.00
C LEU A 581 21.08 -9.24 3.99
N PRO A 582 22.14 -8.70 4.61
CA PRO A 582 23.49 -9.26 4.50
C PRO A 582 23.64 -10.63 5.19
N GLU A 583 22.81 -10.90 6.20
CA GLU A 583 22.82 -12.16 6.96
C GLU A 583 21.43 -12.53 7.47
N PHE A 584 21.23 -13.79 7.71
CA PHE A 584 20.02 -14.32 8.37
C PHE A 584 20.45 -15.40 9.36
N ASP A 585 20.00 -15.29 10.60
CA ASP A 585 20.36 -16.18 11.72
C ASP A 585 21.88 -16.43 11.86
N GLY A 586 22.67 -15.32 11.76
CA GLY A 586 24.12 -15.36 11.82
C GLY A 586 24.82 -16.00 10.60
N LYS A 587 24.07 -16.38 9.56
CA LYS A 587 24.59 -16.95 8.32
C LYS A 587 24.57 -15.90 7.20
N ARG A 588 25.72 -15.66 6.59
CA ARG A 588 25.85 -14.70 5.48
C ARG A 588 25.40 -15.29 4.15
N PHE A 589 24.77 -14.47 3.31
CA PHE A 589 24.46 -14.86 1.95
C PHE A 589 25.70 -14.88 1.06
N GLN A 590 25.80 -15.90 0.21
CA GLN A 590 26.88 -16.04 -0.76
C GLN A 590 26.34 -16.30 -2.16
N ASN A 591 26.54 -15.33 -3.05
CA ASN A 591 26.28 -15.53 -4.47
C ASN A 591 27.26 -16.55 -5.05
N VAL A 592 26.71 -17.63 -5.61
CA VAL A 592 27.55 -18.71 -6.18
C VAL A 592 28.22 -18.34 -7.51
N ALA A 593 27.81 -17.26 -8.16
CA ALA A 593 28.44 -16.69 -9.36
C ALA A 593 29.62 -15.74 -9.04
N LYS A 594 29.89 -15.48 -7.75
CA LYS A 594 31.01 -14.63 -7.30
C LYS A 594 32.12 -15.40 -6.65
N GLU A 595 33.28 -14.76 -6.53
CA GLU A 595 34.43 -15.31 -5.78
C GLU A 595 34.09 -15.50 -4.29
N GLY A 596 34.88 -16.31 -3.58
CA GLY A 596 34.76 -16.47 -2.13
C GLY A 596 34.05 -17.73 -1.66
N ILE A 597 33.69 -18.66 -2.55
CA ILE A 597 33.21 -19.98 -2.16
C ILE A 597 34.42 -20.80 -1.68
N LYS A 598 34.31 -21.29 -0.44
CA LYS A 598 35.27 -22.21 0.15
C LYS A 598 34.52 -23.48 0.52
N PHE A 599 35.07 -24.61 0.12
CA PHE A 599 34.58 -25.90 0.56
C PHE A 599 35.49 -26.45 1.65
N ASP A 600 34.93 -27.17 2.60
CA ASP A 600 35.72 -27.95 3.54
C ASP A 600 36.49 -29.04 2.77
N GLU A 601 37.80 -28.93 2.72
CA GLU A 601 38.68 -29.89 2.07
C GLU A 601 39.48 -30.64 3.12
N SER A 602 39.63 -31.95 2.93
CA SER A 602 40.58 -32.73 3.69
C SER A 602 42.02 -32.35 3.27
N ASP A 603 42.97 -32.58 4.15
CA ASP A 603 44.37 -32.22 3.86
C ASP A 603 44.89 -32.88 2.57
N LYS A 604 44.48 -34.14 2.30
CA LYS A 604 44.77 -34.83 1.04
C LYS A 604 44.19 -34.16 -0.20
N ALA A 605 42.99 -33.55 -0.05
CA ALA A 605 42.34 -32.84 -1.16
C ALA A 605 43.06 -31.51 -1.45
N LYS A 606 43.58 -30.85 -0.40
CA LYS A 606 44.41 -29.63 -0.54
C LYS A 606 45.72 -29.93 -1.27
N GLU A 607 46.46 -30.99 -0.86
CA GLU A 607 47.70 -31.40 -1.52
C GLU A 607 47.46 -31.76 -3.00
N THR A 608 46.37 -32.48 -3.30
CA THR A 608 46.01 -32.81 -4.68
C THR A 608 45.70 -31.56 -5.50
N ARG A 609 45.03 -30.58 -4.92
CA ARG A 609 44.72 -29.30 -5.58
C ARG A 609 45.98 -28.49 -5.87
N GLU A 610 46.89 -28.37 -4.91
CA GLU A 610 48.17 -27.68 -5.08
C GLU A 610 49.08 -28.34 -6.15
N ALA A 611 49.01 -29.68 -6.24
CA ALA A 611 49.71 -30.41 -7.30
C ALA A 611 49.12 -30.10 -8.69
N LEU A 612 47.75 -30.07 -8.80
CA LEU A 612 47.06 -29.72 -10.04
C LEU A 612 47.30 -28.25 -10.41
N GLU A 613 47.31 -27.33 -9.44
CA GLU A 613 47.58 -25.91 -9.69
C GLU A 613 48.94 -25.72 -10.34
N LYS A 614 49.98 -26.45 -9.87
CA LYS A 614 51.30 -26.42 -10.47
C LYS A 614 51.35 -27.07 -11.88
N GLU A 615 50.61 -28.16 -12.08
CA GLU A 615 50.54 -28.84 -13.39
C GLU A 615 49.89 -27.94 -14.46
N PHE A 616 48.84 -27.18 -14.09
CA PHE A 616 48.08 -26.32 -15.01
C PHE A 616 48.55 -24.86 -15.06
N GLU A 617 49.60 -24.48 -14.30
CA GLU A 617 50.16 -23.13 -14.28
C GLU A 617 50.57 -22.62 -15.68
N PRO A 618 51.19 -23.43 -16.55
CA PRO A 618 51.52 -23.01 -17.91
C PRO A 618 50.30 -22.63 -18.72
N LEU A 619 49.20 -23.39 -18.61
CA LEU A 619 47.94 -23.11 -19.31
C LEU A 619 47.24 -21.84 -18.77
N THR A 620 47.16 -21.67 -17.44
CA THR A 620 46.51 -20.53 -16.84
C THR A 620 47.24 -19.22 -17.13
N THR A 621 48.59 -19.25 -17.15
CA THR A 621 49.44 -18.12 -17.51
C THR A 621 49.25 -17.76 -18.98
N TRP A 622 49.32 -18.77 -19.88
CA TRP A 622 49.13 -18.58 -21.31
C TRP A 622 47.73 -18.02 -21.63
N MET A 623 46.69 -18.52 -21.01
CA MET A 623 45.33 -17.99 -21.17
C MET A 623 45.23 -16.51 -20.79
N LYS A 624 45.89 -16.09 -19.69
CA LYS A 624 45.85 -14.71 -19.22
C LYS A 624 46.65 -13.77 -20.11
N ASP A 625 47.90 -14.17 -20.44
CA ASP A 625 48.92 -13.26 -20.98
C ASP A 625 48.96 -13.27 -22.52
N SER A 626 48.48 -14.36 -23.16
CA SER A 626 48.44 -14.54 -24.61
C SER A 626 47.03 -14.63 -25.17
N ALA A 627 46.32 -15.75 -24.96
CA ALA A 627 45.07 -16.04 -25.66
C ALA A 627 43.88 -15.10 -25.33
N LEU A 628 43.75 -14.71 -24.06
CA LEU A 628 42.66 -13.90 -23.55
C LEU A 628 43.16 -12.57 -22.94
N LYS A 629 44.31 -12.09 -23.44
CA LYS A 629 44.86 -10.81 -23.00
C LYS A 629 43.80 -9.71 -23.04
N ASP A 630 43.74 -8.95 -21.96
CA ASP A 630 42.81 -7.84 -21.75
C ASP A 630 41.32 -8.22 -21.59
N LYS A 631 40.93 -9.50 -21.73
CA LYS A 631 39.54 -9.98 -21.58
C LYS A 631 39.21 -10.52 -20.18
N ILE A 632 40.22 -11.12 -19.52
CA ILE A 632 40.09 -11.69 -18.18
C ILE A 632 41.07 -11.02 -17.20
N GLU A 633 40.77 -11.09 -15.90
CA GLU A 633 41.68 -10.65 -14.85
C GLU A 633 42.75 -11.72 -14.60
N LYS A 634 42.34 -12.97 -14.47
CA LYS A 634 43.17 -14.16 -14.24
C LYS A 634 42.42 -15.41 -14.66
N ALA A 635 43.16 -16.49 -14.90
CA ALA A 635 42.61 -17.83 -15.04
C ALA A 635 43.03 -18.68 -13.83
N ILE A 636 42.13 -19.45 -13.25
CA ILE A 636 42.36 -20.29 -12.07
C ILE A 636 41.67 -21.65 -12.22
N LEU A 637 42.11 -22.64 -11.44
CA LEU A 637 41.42 -23.93 -11.38
C LEU A 637 40.14 -23.81 -10.57
N SER A 638 39.06 -24.37 -11.11
CA SER A 638 37.72 -24.30 -10.48
C SER A 638 37.52 -25.43 -9.47
N GLN A 639 36.92 -25.08 -8.34
CA GLN A 639 36.41 -26.04 -7.36
C GLN A 639 34.88 -26.28 -7.52
N ARG A 640 34.22 -25.44 -8.30
CA ARG A 640 32.77 -25.47 -8.47
C ARG A 640 32.27 -26.14 -9.75
N LEU A 641 33.16 -26.34 -10.72
CA LEU A 641 32.82 -26.99 -11.98
C LEU A 641 33.01 -28.51 -11.90
N THR A 642 32.08 -29.26 -12.48
CA THR A 642 32.13 -30.71 -12.58
C THR A 642 31.98 -31.23 -14.01
N LYS A 643 31.00 -30.70 -14.76
CA LYS A 643 30.70 -31.07 -16.14
C LYS A 643 31.16 -30.00 -17.13
N SER A 644 31.05 -28.73 -16.76
CA SER A 644 31.41 -27.61 -17.62
C SER A 644 32.89 -27.42 -17.73
N PRO A 645 33.43 -27.03 -18.90
CA PRO A 645 34.88 -26.81 -19.12
C PRO A 645 35.39 -25.56 -18.40
N CYS A 646 34.62 -24.47 -18.42
CA CYS A 646 34.98 -23.19 -17.79
C CYS A 646 33.76 -22.35 -17.45
N ALA A 647 33.96 -21.33 -16.61
CA ALA A 647 32.97 -20.33 -16.25
C ALA A 647 33.65 -19.00 -15.89
N LEU A 648 32.93 -17.88 -16.10
CA LEU A 648 33.37 -16.53 -15.72
C LEU A 648 32.80 -16.14 -14.37
N VAL A 649 33.65 -15.92 -13.39
CA VAL A 649 33.29 -15.58 -12.01
C VAL A 649 33.50 -14.09 -11.79
N ALA A 650 32.50 -13.44 -11.22
CA ALA A 650 32.64 -12.04 -10.81
C ALA A 650 33.53 -11.92 -9.56
N SER A 651 34.25 -10.82 -9.44
CA SER A 651 34.91 -10.44 -8.19
C SER A 651 33.87 -10.29 -7.05
N GLN A 652 34.33 -10.28 -5.81
CA GLN A 652 33.42 -10.18 -4.64
C GLN A 652 32.49 -8.97 -4.72
N TYR A 653 32.99 -7.84 -5.21
CA TYR A 653 32.22 -6.57 -5.33
C TYR A 653 31.70 -6.32 -6.76
N GLY A 654 32.16 -7.12 -7.75
CA GLY A 654 31.68 -6.99 -9.14
C GLY A 654 30.27 -7.48 -9.34
N TRP A 655 29.65 -7.08 -10.45
CA TRP A 655 28.32 -7.55 -10.80
C TRP A 655 28.34 -9.00 -11.31
N SER A 656 27.39 -9.82 -10.82
CA SER A 656 27.05 -11.10 -11.44
C SER A 656 26.40 -10.85 -12.81
N GLY A 657 26.35 -11.88 -13.67
CA GLY A 657 25.73 -11.76 -15.00
C GLY A 657 24.26 -11.27 -14.91
N ASN A 658 23.50 -11.76 -13.94
CA ASN A 658 22.12 -11.32 -13.73
C ASN A 658 22.03 -9.86 -13.29
N MET A 659 22.90 -9.43 -12.35
CA MET A 659 22.94 -8.04 -11.91
C MET A 659 23.37 -7.08 -13.03
N GLU A 660 24.38 -7.49 -13.85
CA GLU A 660 24.79 -6.70 -15.01
C GLU A 660 23.63 -6.50 -15.99
N ARG A 661 22.84 -7.53 -16.23
CA ARG A 661 21.62 -7.46 -17.09
C ARG A 661 20.56 -6.51 -16.53
N ILE A 662 20.29 -6.58 -15.22
CA ILE A 662 19.33 -5.69 -14.54
C ILE A 662 19.80 -4.24 -14.67
N MET A 663 21.07 -3.97 -14.35
CA MET A 663 21.64 -2.63 -14.39
C MET A 663 21.68 -2.05 -15.80
N LYS A 664 21.97 -2.86 -16.83
CA LYS A 664 21.90 -2.44 -18.24
C LYS A 664 20.47 -2.08 -18.66
N ALA A 665 19.48 -2.85 -18.23
CA ALA A 665 18.08 -2.54 -18.51
C ALA A 665 17.63 -1.21 -17.87
N GLN A 666 18.06 -0.95 -16.64
CA GLN A 666 17.80 0.32 -15.94
C GLN A 666 18.51 1.51 -16.60
N ALA A 667 19.77 1.32 -16.98
CA ALA A 667 20.54 2.37 -17.65
C ALA A 667 19.91 2.75 -19.00
N TYR A 668 19.43 1.77 -19.77
CA TYR A 668 18.70 2.02 -21.02
C TYR A 668 17.44 2.87 -20.78
N GLN A 669 16.68 2.59 -19.71
CA GLN A 669 15.50 3.37 -19.37
C GLN A 669 15.81 4.80 -18.96
N THR A 670 16.90 5.00 -18.22
CA THR A 670 17.32 6.32 -17.70
C THR A 670 18.20 7.12 -18.66
N GLY A 671 18.55 6.56 -19.82
CA GLY A 671 19.44 7.18 -20.80
C GLY A 671 20.89 7.36 -20.30
N LYS A 672 21.29 6.67 -19.22
CA LYS A 672 22.63 6.74 -18.67
C LYS A 672 23.57 5.74 -19.36
N ASP A 673 24.79 6.17 -19.65
CA ASP A 673 25.82 5.27 -20.16
C ASP A 673 26.40 4.42 -19.02
N ILE A 674 26.17 3.10 -19.10
CA ILE A 674 26.65 2.13 -18.12
C ILE A 674 28.15 1.83 -18.27
N SER A 675 28.75 2.13 -19.42
CA SER A 675 30.16 1.82 -19.69
C SER A 675 31.11 2.57 -18.75
N THR A 676 30.68 3.69 -18.22
CA THR A 676 31.42 4.52 -17.24
C THR A 676 31.36 3.98 -15.81
N ASN A 677 30.49 2.97 -15.55
CA ASN A 677 30.37 2.42 -14.22
C ASN A 677 31.54 1.47 -13.89
N TYR A 678 32.25 1.76 -12.80
CA TYR A 678 33.38 1.00 -12.32
C TYR A 678 33.09 -0.50 -12.18
N TYR A 679 31.90 -0.88 -11.68
CA TYR A 679 31.54 -2.28 -11.49
C TYR A 679 31.22 -3.00 -12.79
N ALA A 680 30.80 -2.30 -13.83
CA ALA A 680 30.53 -2.87 -15.15
C ALA A 680 31.86 -3.18 -15.90
N SER A 681 32.87 -2.31 -15.71
CA SER A 681 34.18 -2.41 -16.41
C SER A 681 35.12 -3.42 -15.78
N GLN A 682 34.79 -3.99 -14.60
CA GLN A 682 35.69 -4.95 -13.95
C GLN A 682 35.88 -6.22 -14.78
N LYS A 683 37.14 -6.61 -15.03
CA LYS A 683 37.49 -7.89 -15.62
C LYS A 683 37.09 -9.03 -14.68
N LYS A 684 36.64 -10.15 -15.25
CA LYS A 684 36.18 -11.34 -14.51
C LYS A 684 37.27 -12.39 -14.44
N THR A 685 37.21 -13.25 -13.46
CA THR A 685 38.11 -14.40 -13.33
C THR A 685 37.58 -15.59 -14.16
N LEU A 686 38.39 -16.18 -15.02
CA LEU A 686 38.06 -17.41 -15.73
C LEU A 686 38.41 -18.61 -14.86
N GLU A 687 37.42 -19.38 -14.44
CA GLU A 687 37.61 -20.66 -13.77
C GLU A 687 37.59 -21.79 -14.80
N ILE A 688 38.62 -22.65 -14.82
CA ILE A 688 38.75 -23.81 -15.72
C ILE A 688 38.63 -25.09 -14.93
N ASN A 689 38.05 -26.14 -15.57
CA ASN A 689 37.88 -27.45 -14.97
C ASN A 689 39.07 -28.39 -15.38
N PRO A 690 40.01 -28.72 -14.48
CA PRO A 690 41.19 -29.54 -14.81
C PRO A 690 40.84 -30.99 -15.19
N LYS A 691 39.62 -31.41 -14.87
CA LYS A 691 39.15 -32.78 -15.19
C LYS A 691 38.50 -32.89 -16.56
N HIS A 692 38.17 -31.76 -17.18
CA HIS A 692 37.47 -31.74 -18.47
C HIS A 692 38.38 -32.10 -19.63
N PRO A 693 37.99 -33.00 -20.55
CA PRO A 693 38.86 -33.47 -21.66
C PRO A 693 39.41 -32.34 -22.53
N LEU A 694 38.58 -31.32 -22.88
CA LEU A 694 39.01 -30.17 -23.67
C LEU A 694 40.13 -29.37 -22.97
N ILE A 695 40.04 -29.21 -21.66
CA ILE A 695 41.04 -28.44 -20.91
C ILE A 695 42.36 -29.20 -20.81
N LYS A 696 42.32 -30.52 -20.66
CA LYS A 696 43.49 -31.38 -20.68
C LYS A 696 44.19 -31.36 -22.04
N GLU A 697 43.40 -31.43 -23.11
CA GLU A 697 43.98 -31.38 -24.46
C GLU A 697 44.58 -29.99 -24.77
N MET A 698 43.99 -28.90 -24.28
CA MET A 698 44.56 -27.57 -24.38
C MET A 698 45.91 -27.48 -23.65
N LEU A 699 45.97 -28.04 -22.43
CA LEU A 699 47.26 -28.09 -21.69
C LEU A 699 48.37 -28.77 -22.51
N LYS A 700 48.08 -29.92 -23.11
CA LYS A 700 49.04 -30.61 -23.96
C LYS A 700 49.50 -29.76 -25.14
N ARG A 701 48.57 -29.14 -25.87
CA ARG A 701 48.91 -28.32 -27.04
C ARG A 701 49.73 -27.11 -26.65
N VAL A 702 49.33 -26.38 -25.63
CA VAL A 702 50.08 -25.20 -25.13
C VAL A 702 51.44 -25.57 -24.60
N SER A 703 51.57 -26.75 -23.97
CA SER A 703 52.90 -27.24 -23.50
C SER A 703 53.80 -27.68 -24.65
N THR A 704 53.28 -28.04 -25.82
CA THR A 704 54.01 -28.46 -27.01
C THR A 704 54.38 -27.26 -27.89
N ASP A 705 53.45 -26.38 -28.13
CA ASP A 705 53.57 -25.14 -28.93
C ASP A 705 52.74 -24.04 -28.30
N GLY A 706 53.40 -23.04 -27.72
CA GLY A 706 52.76 -21.90 -27.08
C GLY A 706 52.15 -20.90 -28.06
N GLU A 707 52.41 -21.02 -29.38
CA GLU A 707 51.89 -20.15 -30.42
C GLU A 707 50.83 -20.86 -31.31
N ASP A 708 50.32 -22.04 -30.90
CA ASP A 708 49.24 -22.74 -31.63
C ASP A 708 48.00 -21.87 -31.81
N GLN A 709 47.77 -21.46 -33.07
CA GLN A 709 46.58 -20.64 -33.46
C GLN A 709 45.28 -21.37 -33.19
N THR A 710 45.26 -22.70 -33.33
CA THR A 710 44.06 -23.52 -33.07
C THR A 710 43.72 -23.52 -31.57
N ALA A 711 44.75 -23.59 -30.71
CA ALA A 711 44.58 -23.49 -29.27
C ALA A 711 44.04 -22.08 -28.85
N SER A 712 44.54 -21.04 -29.53
CA SER A 712 44.08 -19.65 -29.29
C SER A 712 42.61 -19.44 -29.70
N ASP A 713 42.24 -19.91 -30.91
CA ASP A 713 40.84 -19.85 -31.37
C ASP A 713 39.91 -20.64 -30.45
N LEU A 714 40.33 -21.82 -29.99
CA LEU A 714 39.57 -22.65 -29.06
C LEU A 714 39.40 -21.97 -27.69
N ALA A 715 40.47 -21.33 -27.17
CA ALA A 715 40.43 -20.59 -25.94
C ALA A 715 39.43 -19.42 -26.02
N MET A 716 39.37 -18.74 -27.17
CA MET A 716 38.45 -17.66 -27.39
C MET A 716 37.00 -18.15 -27.42
N VAL A 717 36.69 -19.23 -28.15
CA VAL A 717 35.35 -19.82 -28.19
C VAL A 717 34.92 -20.35 -26.84
N LEU A 718 35.83 -20.95 -26.06
CA LEU A 718 35.53 -21.37 -24.70
C LEU A 718 35.21 -20.18 -23.78
N PHE A 719 35.97 -19.09 -23.90
CA PHE A 719 35.71 -17.85 -23.16
C PHE A 719 34.36 -17.26 -23.51
N GLU A 720 34.00 -17.16 -24.81
CA GLU A 720 32.71 -16.62 -25.25
C GLU A 720 31.54 -17.50 -24.84
N THR A 721 31.71 -18.83 -24.92
CA THR A 721 30.74 -19.81 -24.44
C THR A 721 30.57 -19.70 -22.92
N ALA A 722 31.71 -19.57 -22.16
CA ALA A 722 31.65 -19.34 -20.74
C ALA A 722 30.96 -18.03 -20.36
N THR A 723 31.16 -16.97 -21.15
CA THR A 723 30.45 -15.67 -20.99
C THR A 723 28.94 -15.87 -21.03
N LEU A 724 28.42 -16.51 -22.07
CA LEU A 724 26.99 -16.79 -22.21
C LEU A 724 26.46 -17.68 -21.08
N ARG A 725 27.13 -18.78 -20.77
CA ARG A 725 26.71 -19.73 -19.75
C ARG A 725 26.81 -19.18 -18.32
N SER A 726 27.59 -18.13 -18.10
CA SER A 726 27.72 -17.41 -16.85
C SER A 726 26.72 -16.25 -16.71
N GLY A 727 25.79 -16.08 -17.70
CA GLY A 727 24.72 -15.09 -17.68
C GLY A 727 25.14 -13.71 -18.18
N TYR A 728 26.36 -13.57 -18.74
CA TYR A 728 26.81 -12.29 -19.32
C TYR A 728 26.42 -12.19 -20.81
N GLN A 729 26.39 -10.96 -21.31
CA GLN A 729 26.18 -10.69 -22.73
C GLN A 729 27.52 -10.64 -23.47
N LEU A 730 27.54 -11.19 -24.66
CA LEU A 730 28.67 -11.02 -25.56
C LEU A 730 28.73 -9.59 -26.10
N GLN A 731 29.92 -9.03 -26.16
CA GLN A 731 30.16 -7.69 -26.74
C GLN A 731 30.07 -7.74 -28.26
N ASP A 732 30.63 -8.78 -28.88
CA ASP A 732 30.68 -9.01 -30.32
C ASP A 732 30.09 -10.36 -30.69
N THR A 733 28.79 -10.37 -30.94
CA THR A 733 28.04 -11.57 -31.34
C THR A 733 28.39 -12.02 -32.77
N LYS A 734 28.81 -11.08 -33.63
CA LYS A 734 29.21 -11.39 -35.01
C LYS A 734 30.50 -12.18 -35.01
N ALA A 735 31.54 -11.71 -34.34
CA ALA A 735 32.83 -12.41 -34.26
C ALA A 735 32.71 -13.81 -33.63
N TYR A 736 31.76 -13.96 -32.68
CA TYR A 736 31.46 -15.28 -32.12
C TYR A 736 30.80 -16.18 -33.16
N GLY A 737 29.81 -15.68 -33.89
CA GLY A 737 29.13 -16.41 -34.97
C GLY A 737 30.14 -16.89 -36.05
N ASP A 738 31.01 -15.99 -36.51
CA ASP A 738 32.03 -16.29 -37.50
C ASP A 738 33.01 -17.38 -37.07
N ARG A 739 33.41 -17.37 -35.76
CA ARG A 739 34.25 -18.42 -35.19
C ARG A 739 33.57 -19.78 -35.10
N ILE A 740 32.31 -19.81 -34.67
CA ILE A 740 31.51 -21.04 -34.63
C ILE A 740 31.31 -21.59 -36.03
N GLU A 741 30.99 -20.77 -37.01
CA GLU A 741 30.84 -21.17 -38.41
C GLU A 741 32.15 -21.77 -38.96
N ARG A 742 33.29 -21.12 -38.72
CA ARG A 742 34.61 -21.65 -39.08
C ARG A 742 34.87 -23.04 -38.49
N MET A 743 34.57 -23.25 -37.19
CA MET A 743 34.73 -24.53 -36.53
C MET A 743 33.81 -25.60 -37.10
N LEU A 744 32.55 -25.24 -37.40
CA LEU A 744 31.62 -26.16 -38.07
C LEU A 744 32.12 -26.56 -39.45
N ARG A 745 32.60 -25.62 -40.29
CA ARG A 745 33.17 -25.91 -41.59
C ARG A 745 34.36 -26.86 -41.48
N LEU A 746 35.29 -26.61 -40.57
CA LEU A 746 36.44 -27.48 -40.30
C LEU A 746 35.99 -28.89 -39.86
N SER A 747 34.99 -29.01 -38.98
CA SER A 747 34.48 -30.29 -38.51
C SER A 747 33.75 -31.09 -39.60
N MET A 748 33.20 -30.44 -40.63
CA MET A 748 32.48 -31.03 -41.75
C MET A 748 33.35 -31.17 -43.02
N ASN A 749 34.67 -30.83 -42.90
CA ASN A 749 35.59 -30.79 -44.05
C ASN A 749 35.11 -29.93 -45.23
N VAL A 750 34.45 -28.80 -44.93
CA VAL A 750 34.01 -27.79 -45.90
C VAL A 750 35.13 -26.75 -46.07
N ASP A 751 35.42 -26.37 -47.34
CA ASP A 751 36.45 -25.39 -47.64
C ASP A 751 36.10 -24.04 -47.02
N LEU A 752 37.06 -23.42 -46.31
CA LEU A 752 36.89 -22.13 -45.65
C LEU A 752 36.69 -20.97 -46.64
N THR A 753 37.12 -21.14 -47.89
CA THR A 753 37.03 -20.13 -48.95
C THR A 753 35.72 -20.20 -49.71
N GLU A 754 34.94 -21.28 -49.53
CA GLU A 754 33.66 -21.44 -50.23
C GLU A 754 32.62 -20.50 -49.66
N GLN A 755 32.18 -19.55 -50.50
CA GLN A 755 31.13 -18.59 -50.16
C GLN A 755 29.77 -19.08 -50.56
N ALA A 756 28.71 -18.73 -49.82
CA ALA A 756 27.35 -18.92 -50.25
C ALA A 756 27.12 -18.17 -51.56
N CYS A 757 27.02 -18.89 -52.66
CA CYS A 757 26.78 -18.31 -53.97
C CYS A 757 25.40 -17.59 -53.94
N HIS A 758 25.38 -16.28 -54.11
CA HIS A 758 24.22 -15.54 -54.46
C HIS A 758 23.81 -15.99 -55.90
N SER A 759 23.00 -17.05 -55.98
CA SER A 759 22.49 -17.56 -57.28
C SER A 759 21.39 -16.66 -57.80
N LEU A 760 21.53 -15.35 -57.75
CA LEU A 760 20.75 -14.39 -58.52
C LEU A 760 21.13 -14.50 -60.02
N ALA A 761 22.34 -14.93 -60.38
CA ALA A 761 22.73 -15.08 -61.78
C ALA A 761 22.02 -16.22 -62.53
N LYS A 762 21.56 -17.28 -61.85
CA LYS A 762 20.82 -18.38 -62.51
C LYS A 762 19.31 -18.04 -62.73
N TYR A 763 18.79 -17.11 -61.97
CA TYR A 763 17.42 -16.66 -62.19
C TYR A 763 17.34 -15.53 -63.22
N THR A 764 18.39 -14.68 -63.34
CA THR A 764 18.42 -13.60 -64.33
C THR A 764 18.52 -14.20 -65.76
N ILE A 765 19.26 -15.27 -65.95
CA ILE A 765 19.33 -15.96 -67.28
C ILE A 765 18.03 -16.65 -67.67
N ARG A 766 17.24 -17.07 -66.68
CA ARG A 766 15.92 -17.68 -67.00
C ARG A 766 14.84 -16.63 -67.17
N LEU A 767 14.96 -15.43 -66.66
CA LEU A 767 14.07 -14.29 -66.85
C LEU A 767 14.31 -13.65 -68.24
N ASP A 768 15.56 -13.56 -68.72
CA ASP A 768 15.89 -13.10 -70.06
C ASP A 768 15.39 -14.05 -71.15
N GLN A 769 15.39 -15.36 -70.86
CA GLN A 769 14.80 -16.35 -71.80
C GLN A 769 13.27 -16.36 -71.79
N LEU A 770 12.65 -15.95 -70.67
CA LEU A 770 11.18 -15.82 -70.61
C LEU A 770 10.67 -14.50 -71.19
N LEU A 771 11.43 -13.42 -71.11
CA LEU A 771 11.09 -12.12 -71.67
C LEU A 771 11.19 -12.07 -73.21
N ASN A 772 12.06 -12.89 -73.78
CA ASN A 772 12.18 -13.02 -75.25
C ASN A 772 11.14 -13.95 -75.87
N SER A 773 10.24 -14.56 -75.12
CA SER A 773 9.18 -15.44 -75.61
C SER A 773 7.76 -14.86 -75.44
N VAL A 774 7.60 -13.59 -75.13
CA VAL A 774 6.31 -12.92 -74.93
C VAL A 774 6.04 -12.09 -76.24
N PRO A 775 4.96 -12.29 -76.93
CA PRO A 775 4.61 -11.49 -78.10
C PRO A 775 4.32 -10.05 -77.78
N GLU A 776 4.74 -9.15 -78.64
CA GLU A 776 4.74 -7.66 -78.49
C GLU A 776 3.37 -6.97 -78.27
N TRP A 777 2.27 -7.70 -78.19
CA TRP A 777 0.97 -7.03 -78.04
C TRP A 777 0.37 -7.04 -76.67
N CYS A 778 1.13 -7.46 -75.58
CA CYS A 778 0.71 -7.43 -74.18
C CYS A 778 1.20 -6.20 -73.35
N CYS A 779 1.90 -5.24 -74.01
CA CYS A 779 2.46 -4.08 -73.26
C CYS A 779 1.59 -2.80 -73.34
N SER A 780 0.29 -2.86 -73.68
CA SER A 780 -0.52 -1.63 -73.76
C SER A 780 -1.65 -1.48 -72.74
N GLN A 781 -1.66 -2.19 -71.58
CA GLN A 781 -2.61 -1.86 -70.53
C GLN A 781 -2.04 -2.23 -69.16
N ALA A 782 -1.56 -1.24 -68.44
CA ALA A 782 -1.63 -1.02 -67.05
C ALA A 782 -0.45 -0.21 -66.58
N PHE A 783 -0.68 1.06 -66.33
CA PHE A 783 -0.42 1.71 -65.06
C PHE A 783 -0.76 3.20 -65.11
N PRO A 784 -1.70 3.71 -64.39
CA PRO A 784 -1.67 5.11 -63.99
C PRO A 784 -0.96 5.27 -62.63
N SER A 785 -0.15 6.26 -62.65
CA SER A 785 0.63 6.86 -61.52
C SER A 785 -0.22 7.41 -60.38
N SER A 786 0.42 7.55 -59.26
CA SER A 786 0.19 8.40 -58.07
C SER A 786 -0.38 7.63 -56.90
N THR A 787 0.09 7.77 -55.66
CA THR A 787 0.62 8.90 -54.89
C THR A 787 1.16 8.39 -53.58
N VAL A 788 2.28 8.89 -53.18
CA VAL A 788 2.81 9.24 -51.86
C VAL A 788 1.80 9.22 -50.70
N ILE A 789 2.03 8.49 -49.63
CA ILE A 789 2.39 8.94 -48.26
C ILE A 789 2.94 7.76 -47.49
#